data_61a4781e1c5d461f81f4f74b1245f9ae
#
_entry.id   61a4781e1c5d461f81f4f74b1245f9ae
#
_cell.length_a   1.000
_cell.length_b   1.000
_cell.length_c   1.000
_cell.angle_alpha   90.00
_cell.angle_beta   90.00
_cell.angle_gamma   90.00
#
_symmetry.space_group_name_H-M   'P 1'
#
loop_
_entity.id
_entity.type
_entity.pdbx_description
1 polymer ?
#
loop_
_entity_poly.entity_id
_entity_poly.type
_entity_poly.pdbx_seq_one_letter_code
_entity_poly.pdbx_strand_id
1 'polypeptide(L)'
;MTPALPIDVLRVPLATACGRTRRIVLRAPTGSGKSTRLPQMLVDLGLVKGQVLVLQPRRIAARMLANRVAHERGGRTGGEVGYQVRFERAESAETRIKFITEALLLRQVAADPTLAGVGAVVFDEFHERSLHSDVGLALARRIQEGARPDRLIVVMSATLDTEGVARWLEGAETLAADGRAFPVEVEHLHVPRDYRRPVWDLAAEQVGRVLRDEPEGDVLVFMPGSYEIMRTIGAVRALSETGGVDVLPLHGELPPDEQDRAVLPGPRRKVIVATNVAETSLTIPGVRAVVDSGLARVARFDPQRGIDTLMIEPVSRASAEQRAGRAGRTGPGRCLRLWSRTDHESRPLRDTPEIGRVDLSETVLLLLSSGWGDPEAFPWYEKPEPGALRRARELLRDLGALDEAGAVTPVGRRMAAFPAHPRHARMLLAAGELGCVAEIARIVGLAQGRDILFRKVDGRTEEARDAVTQDEGSDFFVRLALLRRAGELRYDADACERLGVQGLSARQADQAARQFLRIAEGQRLPENAEPAPPDAVRRCVLLGFSDRLAARLDAGTLRCAVVHGRKGELRRESSVRSARLIVAAEIDEIQARGEVTTFLSLCTAVEEPWLRELWPQDFSERATVRYDASQRRVFARVERRFRDLVLDHAEREAGPSDEASRLLAEEALSGRLELEKWDEQVAGWIRRVNFLARHCPELGVPVFDEAARRMVIEELCSGAVSAREVRERPVFPTVRGWITHEQAMALESFCPEKIVLPRKKHPARIEYTEDGEAVVEATVQELYDVPGSRLRVCQGRVPVVVCIQSPARRTQQRTTDLDAFWKGSYEAVKKELKGRYPRHEWR
;
A
#
# COMPACT_ATOMS: atom_id res chain seq x y z
N MET A 1 13.61 -54.71 13.55
CA MET A 1 13.03 -54.31 12.22
C MET A 1 12.06 -53.17 12.45
N THR A 2 12.28 -52.03 11.79
CA THR A 2 11.33 -50.93 11.86
C THR A 2 10.02 -51.33 11.19
N PRO A 3 8.85 -51.10 11.79
CA PRO A 3 7.58 -51.53 11.20
C PRO A 3 7.39 -50.88 9.81
N ALA A 4 6.79 -51.64 8.87
CA ALA A 4 6.51 -51.17 7.52
C ALA A 4 5.51 -49.99 7.58
N LEU A 5 5.87 -48.87 6.96
CA LEU A 5 5.00 -47.69 6.83
C LEU A 5 4.28 -47.68 5.49
N PRO A 6 3.13 -47.02 5.38
CA PRO A 6 2.37 -46.97 4.14
C PRO A 6 3.17 -46.48 2.91
N ILE A 7 4.15 -45.61 3.13
CA ILE A 7 5.00 -45.05 2.04
C ILE A 7 5.97 -46.11 1.47
N ASP A 8 6.25 -47.20 2.20
CA ASP A 8 7.22 -48.21 1.78
C ASP A 8 6.80 -48.95 0.51
N VAL A 9 5.48 -48.97 0.18
CA VAL A 9 4.97 -49.51 -1.07
C VAL A 9 5.50 -48.76 -2.30
N LEU A 10 5.93 -47.52 -2.14
CA LEU A 10 6.45 -46.71 -3.23
C LEU A 10 7.94 -46.97 -3.53
N ARG A 11 8.63 -47.86 -2.82
CA ARG A 11 10.07 -48.09 -3.02
C ARG A 11 10.41 -48.47 -4.48
N VAL A 12 9.66 -49.42 -5.06
CA VAL A 12 9.86 -49.80 -6.46
C VAL A 12 9.31 -48.80 -7.45
N PRO A 13 8.09 -48.30 -7.30
CA PRO A 13 7.58 -47.20 -8.15
C PRO A 13 8.48 -45.95 -8.20
N LEU A 14 9.05 -45.57 -7.05
CA LEU A 14 9.98 -44.43 -6.97
C LEU A 14 11.27 -44.67 -7.77
N ALA A 15 11.86 -45.83 -7.64
CA ALA A 15 13.07 -46.21 -8.39
C ALA A 15 12.78 -46.21 -9.91
N THR A 16 11.62 -46.74 -10.32
CA THR A 16 11.20 -46.76 -11.71
C THR A 16 10.96 -45.35 -12.26
N ALA A 17 10.25 -44.52 -11.51
CA ALA A 17 9.96 -43.12 -11.88
C ALA A 17 11.25 -42.31 -12.00
N CYS A 18 12.17 -42.40 -11.04
CA CYS A 18 13.47 -41.74 -11.08
C CYS A 18 14.35 -42.18 -12.27
N GLY A 19 14.13 -43.39 -12.83
CA GLY A 19 14.77 -43.82 -14.06
C GLY A 19 14.23 -43.12 -15.34
N ARG A 20 13.01 -42.62 -15.29
CA ARG A 20 12.31 -41.96 -16.43
C ARG A 20 12.38 -40.44 -16.36
N THR A 21 12.26 -39.87 -15.16
CA THR A 21 12.22 -38.44 -14.95
C THR A 21 13.03 -38.03 -13.71
N ARG A 22 13.40 -36.75 -13.65
CA ARG A 22 14.01 -36.14 -12.47
C ARG A 22 13.05 -35.20 -11.72
N ARG A 23 11.73 -35.33 -12.00
CA ARG A 23 10.65 -34.53 -11.37
C ARG A 23 9.57 -35.46 -10.85
N ILE A 24 9.42 -35.55 -9.53
CA ILE A 24 8.46 -36.41 -8.86
C ILE A 24 7.50 -35.57 -8.02
N VAL A 25 6.21 -35.84 -8.15
CA VAL A 25 5.18 -35.31 -7.26
C VAL A 25 4.59 -36.46 -6.47
N LEU A 26 4.68 -36.38 -5.15
CA LEU A 26 4.27 -37.47 -4.26
C LEU A 26 3.10 -37.03 -3.39
N ARG A 27 1.98 -37.76 -3.51
CA ARG A 27 0.81 -37.61 -2.64
C ARG A 27 0.81 -38.71 -1.59
N ALA A 28 0.88 -38.33 -0.34
CA ALA A 28 0.74 -39.29 0.76
C ALA A 28 0.19 -38.57 2.01
N PRO A 29 -0.79 -39.12 2.71
CA PRO A 29 -1.38 -38.52 3.88
C PRO A 29 -0.34 -38.31 5.00
N THR A 30 -0.67 -37.46 5.94
CA THR A 30 0.17 -37.23 7.13
C THR A 30 0.27 -38.52 7.94
N GLY A 31 1.47 -38.82 8.42
CA GLY A 31 1.73 -40.07 9.17
C GLY A 31 2.07 -41.29 8.32
N SER A 32 2.02 -41.21 6.99
CA SER A 32 2.42 -42.31 6.09
C SER A 32 3.92 -42.61 6.10
N GLY A 33 4.76 -41.77 6.72
CA GLY A 33 6.22 -41.87 6.72
C GLY A 33 6.90 -41.11 5.59
N LYS A 34 6.19 -40.27 4.81
CA LYS A 34 6.77 -39.53 3.67
C LYS A 34 8.02 -38.75 4.04
N SER A 35 7.96 -37.96 5.12
CA SER A 35 9.04 -37.06 5.54
C SER A 35 10.28 -37.81 6.11
N THR A 36 10.09 -39.00 6.64
CA THR A 36 11.19 -39.83 7.21
C THR A 36 11.75 -40.82 6.21
N ARG A 37 10.90 -41.62 5.55
CA ARG A 37 11.32 -42.73 4.68
C ARG A 37 11.77 -42.32 3.29
N LEU A 38 11.12 -41.35 2.66
CA LEU A 38 11.48 -40.97 1.30
C LEU A 38 12.93 -40.49 1.16
N PRO A 39 13.46 -39.58 2.01
CA PRO A 39 14.87 -39.20 1.93
C PRO A 39 15.84 -40.40 2.09
N GLN A 40 15.49 -41.36 2.97
CA GLN A 40 16.25 -42.57 3.13
C GLN A 40 16.22 -43.46 1.88
N MET A 41 15.03 -43.62 1.25
CA MET A 41 14.89 -44.40 0.01
C MET A 41 15.73 -43.80 -1.12
N LEU A 42 15.80 -42.49 -1.27
CA LEU A 42 16.61 -41.84 -2.28
C LEU A 42 18.10 -42.15 -2.14
N VAL A 43 18.58 -42.23 -0.92
CA VAL A 43 19.97 -42.57 -0.59
C VAL A 43 20.22 -44.10 -0.74
N ASP A 44 19.37 -44.93 -0.14
CA ASP A 44 19.55 -46.38 -0.03
C ASP A 44 19.40 -47.10 -1.38
N LEU A 45 18.57 -46.54 -2.28
CA LEU A 45 18.42 -47.08 -3.64
C LEU A 45 19.42 -46.47 -4.63
N GLY A 46 20.34 -45.60 -4.16
CA GLY A 46 21.35 -44.96 -5.02
C GLY A 46 20.75 -44.07 -6.10
N LEU A 47 19.54 -43.53 -5.89
CA LEU A 47 18.81 -42.71 -6.91
C LEU A 47 19.40 -41.33 -7.12
N VAL A 48 20.20 -40.86 -6.17
CA VAL A 48 20.85 -39.56 -6.16
C VAL A 48 22.32 -39.64 -5.80
N LYS A 49 23.14 -38.84 -6.48
CA LYS A 49 24.56 -38.61 -6.15
C LYS A 49 24.62 -37.28 -5.38
N GLY A 50 25.32 -37.29 -4.22
CA GLY A 50 25.44 -36.11 -3.37
C GLY A 50 24.37 -36.05 -2.27
N GLN A 51 24.15 -34.86 -1.76
CA GLN A 51 23.28 -34.60 -0.60
C GLN A 51 21.80 -34.51 -1.02
N VAL A 52 20.92 -35.04 -0.17
CA VAL A 52 19.46 -34.83 -0.25
C VAL A 52 19.09 -33.70 0.70
N LEU A 53 18.65 -32.58 0.16
CA LEU A 53 18.09 -31.48 0.95
C LEU A 53 16.58 -31.69 1.12
N VAL A 54 16.11 -31.72 2.37
CA VAL A 54 14.70 -31.87 2.72
C VAL A 54 14.21 -30.56 3.33
N LEU A 55 13.34 -29.86 2.62
CA LEU A 55 12.80 -28.57 3.04
C LEU A 55 11.63 -28.79 3.99
N GLN A 56 11.66 -28.07 5.09
CA GLN A 56 10.60 -28.06 6.10
C GLN A 56 10.13 -26.64 6.36
N PRO A 57 8.82 -26.40 6.47
CA PRO A 57 8.31 -25.05 6.76
C PRO A 57 8.65 -24.57 8.18
N ARG A 58 8.98 -25.52 9.08
CA ARG A 58 9.15 -25.22 10.51
C ARG A 58 10.45 -25.75 11.08
N ARG A 59 11.14 -24.93 11.90
CA ARG A 59 12.43 -25.26 12.54
C ARG A 59 12.33 -26.53 13.40
N ILE A 60 11.27 -26.64 14.20
CA ILE A 60 11.01 -27.80 15.06
C ILE A 60 10.95 -29.09 14.23
N ALA A 61 10.19 -29.04 13.11
CA ALA A 61 10.03 -30.21 12.24
C ALA A 61 11.37 -30.64 11.63
N ALA A 62 12.16 -29.69 11.10
CA ALA A 62 13.48 -29.98 10.54
C ALA A 62 14.40 -30.70 11.58
N ARG A 63 14.47 -30.16 12.80
CA ARG A 63 15.28 -30.74 13.89
C ARG A 63 14.79 -32.13 14.30
N MET A 64 13.49 -32.27 14.57
CA MET A 64 12.93 -33.55 15.06
C MET A 64 12.96 -34.65 14.00
N LEU A 65 12.69 -34.29 12.71
CA LEU A 65 12.81 -35.26 11.62
C LEU A 65 14.25 -35.71 11.42
N ALA A 66 15.22 -34.79 11.50
CA ALA A 66 16.64 -35.14 11.44
C ALA A 66 17.02 -36.10 12.59
N ASN A 67 16.62 -35.80 13.83
CA ASN A 67 16.86 -36.66 14.99
C ASN A 67 16.22 -38.07 14.80
N ARG A 68 14.97 -38.09 14.32
CA ARG A 68 14.23 -39.31 14.06
C ARG A 68 14.91 -40.17 13.00
N VAL A 69 15.26 -39.59 11.86
CA VAL A 69 15.90 -40.29 10.75
C VAL A 69 17.31 -40.78 11.15
N ALA A 70 18.08 -39.94 11.88
CA ALA A 70 19.39 -40.36 12.41
C ALA A 70 19.27 -41.58 13.32
N HIS A 71 18.29 -41.55 14.23
CA HIS A 71 18.03 -42.70 15.12
C HIS A 71 17.60 -43.97 14.35
N GLU A 72 16.69 -43.82 13.34
CA GLU A 72 16.26 -44.95 12.50
C GLU A 72 17.42 -45.60 11.72
N ARG A 73 18.44 -44.79 11.37
CA ARG A 73 19.67 -45.23 10.69
C ARG A 73 20.76 -45.70 11.66
N GLY A 74 20.48 -45.73 12.96
CA GLY A 74 21.44 -46.20 13.99
C GLY A 74 22.59 -45.21 14.25
N GLY A 75 22.45 -43.94 13.77
CA GLY A 75 23.44 -42.89 13.92
C GLY A 75 23.01 -41.78 14.87
N ARG A 76 23.84 -40.72 14.91
CA ARG A 76 23.57 -39.50 15.65
C ARG A 76 23.33 -38.34 14.65
N THR A 77 22.50 -37.39 15.04
CA THR A 77 22.33 -36.15 14.27
C THR A 77 23.65 -35.40 14.17
N GLY A 78 23.98 -34.90 12.97
CA GLY A 78 25.27 -34.29 12.64
C GLY A 78 26.26 -35.22 11.94
N GLY A 79 25.94 -36.55 11.86
CA GLY A 79 26.67 -37.53 11.03
C GLY A 79 26.06 -37.62 9.63
N GLU A 80 25.67 -38.83 9.20
CA GLU A 80 25.02 -39.07 7.89
C GLU A 80 23.72 -38.27 7.70
N VAL A 81 23.00 -38.00 8.81
CA VAL A 81 21.79 -37.16 8.84
C VAL A 81 22.05 -35.91 9.65
N GLY A 82 21.78 -34.78 9.06
CA GLY A 82 21.97 -33.48 9.71
C GLY A 82 20.77 -32.55 9.51
N TYR A 83 20.87 -31.41 10.14
CA TYR A 83 19.91 -30.33 9.90
C TYR A 83 20.57 -28.95 9.96
N GLN A 84 19.92 -27.98 9.34
CA GLN A 84 20.26 -26.57 9.46
C GLN A 84 18.98 -25.75 9.52
N VAL A 85 18.86 -25.01 10.60
CA VAL A 85 17.81 -24.02 10.77
C VAL A 85 18.44 -22.67 11.15
N ARG A 86 17.67 -21.62 11.22
CA ARG A 86 18.20 -20.29 11.58
C ARG A 86 18.87 -20.36 12.96
N PHE A 87 20.17 -20.03 13.01
CA PHE A 87 21.05 -20.00 14.20
C PHE A 87 21.41 -21.38 14.81
N GLU A 88 21.00 -22.49 14.20
CA GLU A 88 21.30 -23.80 14.72
C GLU A 88 21.66 -24.75 13.56
N ARG A 89 22.77 -25.48 13.72
CA ARG A 89 23.28 -26.39 12.71
C ARG A 89 23.91 -27.60 13.34
N ALA A 90 23.56 -28.77 12.82
CA ALA A 90 24.21 -30.06 13.16
C ALA A 90 24.43 -30.83 11.87
N GLU A 91 25.65 -30.77 11.34
CA GLU A 91 26.07 -31.46 10.10
C GLU A 91 27.59 -31.67 10.07
N SER A 92 28.03 -32.59 9.22
CA SER A 92 29.44 -32.87 8.97
C SER A 92 29.64 -33.05 7.44
N ALA A 93 30.89 -33.29 7.03
CA ALA A 93 31.22 -33.65 5.63
C ALA A 93 30.57 -34.97 5.17
N GLU A 94 30.14 -35.83 6.11
CA GLU A 94 29.50 -37.13 5.84
C GLU A 94 27.98 -36.98 5.68
N THR A 95 27.40 -35.78 5.90
CA THR A 95 25.97 -35.60 5.88
C THR A 95 25.39 -35.78 4.48
N ARG A 96 24.61 -36.86 4.29
CA ARG A 96 23.93 -37.27 3.08
C ARG A 96 22.47 -36.78 3.01
N ILE A 97 21.78 -36.77 4.16
CA ILE A 97 20.40 -36.29 4.30
C ILE A 97 20.42 -35.07 5.19
N LYS A 98 20.02 -33.92 4.67
CA LYS A 98 20.03 -32.66 5.42
C LYS A 98 18.63 -32.01 5.43
N PHE A 99 18.06 -31.90 6.62
CA PHE A 99 16.79 -31.16 6.81
C PHE A 99 17.08 -29.69 7.01
N ILE A 100 16.44 -28.86 6.22
CA ILE A 100 16.61 -27.38 6.27
C ILE A 100 15.27 -26.67 6.25
N THR A 101 15.24 -25.43 6.75
CA THR A 101 14.07 -24.57 6.52
C THR A 101 14.12 -23.98 5.12
N GLU A 102 12.96 -23.74 4.52
CA GLU A 102 12.80 -23.29 3.13
C GLU A 102 13.58 -22.01 2.81
N ALA A 103 13.56 -21.01 3.71
CA ALA A 103 14.33 -19.77 3.52
C ALA A 103 15.85 -20.00 3.40
N LEU A 104 16.38 -21.10 3.94
CA LEU A 104 17.79 -21.44 3.80
C LEU A 104 18.14 -21.93 2.40
N LEU A 105 17.22 -22.60 1.70
CA LEU A 105 17.43 -22.96 0.30
C LEU A 105 17.67 -21.72 -0.54
N LEU A 106 16.83 -20.68 -0.38
CA LEU A 106 16.95 -19.43 -1.16
C LEU A 106 18.34 -18.80 -0.97
N ARG A 107 18.86 -18.82 0.25
CA ARG A 107 20.21 -18.31 0.55
C ARG A 107 21.33 -19.18 0.00
N GLN A 108 21.17 -20.50 0.06
CA GLN A 108 22.12 -21.40 -0.55
C GLN A 108 22.20 -21.18 -2.07
N VAL A 109 21.04 -20.99 -2.71
CA VAL A 109 20.96 -20.66 -4.13
C VAL A 109 21.57 -19.29 -4.45
N ALA A 110 21.40 -18.30 -3.56
CA ALA A 110 22.02 -16.98 -3.73
C ALA A 110 23.54 -17.02 -3.59
N ALA A 111 24.05 -17.89 -2.70
CA ALA A 111 25.51 -18.07 -2.51
C ALA A 111 26.14 -18.99 -3.57
N ASP A 112 25.43 -20.01 -4.00
CA ASP A 112 25.82 -20.97 -5.03
C ASP A 112 24.63 -21.27 -5.95
N PRO A 113 24.50 -20.56 -7.08
CA PRO A 113 23.40 -20.75 -8.04
C PRO A 113 23.32 -22.17 -8.63
N THR A 114 24.38 -22.98 -8.51
CA THR A 114 24.40 -24.36 -8.99
C THR A 114 24.03 -25.36 -7.91
N LEU A 115 24.00 -24.96 -6.63
CA LEU A 115 23.87 -25.86 -5.46
C LEU A 115 24.82 -27.06 -5.58
N ALA A 116 26.12 -26.83 -5.74
CA ALA A 116 27.12 -27.87 -5.88
C ALA A 116 27.03 -28.91 -4.75
N GLY A 117 27.19 -30.19 -5.07
CA GLY A 117 27.10 -31.28 -4.09
C GLY A 117 25.69 -31.70 -3.74
N VAL A 118 24.62 -30.96 -4.11
CA VAL A 118 23.23 -31.36 -3.88
C VAL A 118 22.73 -32.19 -5.05
N GLY A 119 22.28 -33.43 -4.77
CA GLY A 119 21.71 -34.35 -5.76
C GLY A 119 20.18 -34.34 -5.83
N ALA A 120 19.52 -34.02 -4.71
CA ALA A 120 18.07 -33.90 -4.68
C ALA A 120 17.61 -32.74 -3.79
N VAL A 121 16.50 -32.10 -4.20
CA VAL A 121 15.78 -31.15 -3.37
C VAL A 121 14.36 -31.67 -3.17
N VAL A 122 13.99 -31.89 -1.93
CA VAL A 122 12.70 -32.45 -1.51
C VAL A 122 11.88 -31.36 -0.82
N PHE A 123 10.79 -30.95 -1.41
CA PHE A 123 9.85 -29.98 -0.86
C PHE A 123 8.80 -30.74 -0.05
N ASP A 124 8.90 -30.74 1.27
CA ASP A 124 7.93 -31.39 2.14
C ASP A 124 6.84 -30.41 2.57
N GLU A 125 5.66 -30.93 2.84
CA GLU A 125 4.45 -30.15 3.21
C GLU A 125 4.14 -28.98 2.23
N PHE A 126 4.42 -29.15 0.94
CA PHE A 126 4.26 -28.10 -0.08
C PHE A 126 2.85 -27.51 -0.14
N HIS A 127 1.87 -28.22 0.38
CA HIS A 127 0.49 -27.70 0.49
C HIS A 127 0.33 -26.52 1.48
N GLU A 128 1.29 -26.26 2.35
CA GLU A 128 1.28 -25.04 3.19
C GLU A 128 1.50 -23.77 2.36
N ARG A 129 2.00 -23.91 1.11
CA ARG A 129 2.16 -22.81 0.15
C ARG A 129 2.86 -21.59 0.72
N SER A 130 3.98 -21.80 1.41
CA SER A 130 4.83 -20.70 1.86
C SER A 130 5.48 -19.99 0.68
N LEU A 131 5.73 -18.70 0.79
CA LEU A 131 6.42 -17.90 -0.23
C LEU A 131 7.80 -18.48 -0.56
N HIS A 132 8.55 -18.90 0.45
CA HIS A 132 9.89 -19.47 0.28
C HIS A 132 9.85 -20.83 -0.43
N SER A 133 8.81 -21.64 -0.19
CA SER A 133 8.64 -22.93 -0.88
C SER A 133 8.30 -22.71 -2.37
N ASP A 134 7.36 -21.82 -2.68
CA ASP A 134 6.96 -21.51 -4.04
C ASP A 134 8.15 -20.95 -4.85
N VAL A 135 8.88 -19.97 -4.30
CA VAL A 135 10.09 -19.40 -4.93
C VAL A 135 11.21 -20.44 -5.04
N GLY A 136 11.43 -21.22 -3.96
CA GLY A 136 12.44 -22.27 -3.94
C GLY A 136 12.20 -23.33 -5.02
N LEU A 137 10.94 -23.73 -5.23
CA LEU A 137 10.58 -24.69 -6.29
C LEU A 137 10.85 -24.11 -7.68
N ALA A 138 10.52 -22.85 -7.92
CA ALA A 138 10.79 -22.19 -9.19
C ALA A 138 12.30 -22.08 -9.46
N LEU A 139 13.10 -21.73 -8.45
CA LEU A 139 14.56 -21.72 -8.55
C LEU A 139 15.15 -23.10 -8.79
N ALA A 140 14.68 -24.13 -8.05
CA ALA A 140 15.13 -25.51 -8.23
C ALA A 140 14.85 -26.01 -9.66
N ARG A 141 13.67 -25.74 -10.20
CA ARG A 141 13.27 -26.04 -11.57
C ARG A 141 14.22 -25.34 -12.57
N ARG A 142 14.46 -24.07 -12.39
CA ARG A 142 15.31 -23.26 -13.29
C ARG A 142 16.77 -23.71 -13.28
N ILE A 143 17.30 -24.08 -12.09
CA ILE A 143 18.64 -24.66 -11.95
C ILE A 143 18.72 -26.03 -12.66
N GLN A 144 17.66 -26.85 -12.56
CA GLN A 144 17.60 -28.14 -13.23
C GLN A 144 17.52 -27.99 -14.73
N GLU A 145 16.73 -27.08 -15.26
CA GLU A 145 16.60 -26.81 -16.70
C GLU A 145 17.89 -26.23 -17.33
N GLY A 146 18.72 -25.59 -16.53
CA GLY A 146 19.98 -24.99 -16.97
C GLY A 146 21.22 -25.79 -16.56
N ALA A 147 21.75 -25.46 -15.38
CA ALA A 147 23.07 -25.92 -14.94
C ALA A 147 23.11 -27.38 -14.43
N ARG A 148 22.01 -27.93 -13.96
CA ARG A 148 21.96 -29.22 -13.24
C ARG A 148 20.78 -30.10 -13.64
N PRO A 149 20.73 -30.60 -14.90
CA PRO A 149 19.64 -31.48 -15.39
C PRO A 149 19.61 -32.84 -14.64
N ASP A 150 20.70 -33.24 -14.01
CA ASP A 150 20.83 -34.46 -13.20
C ASP A 150 20.08 -34.38 -11.86
N ARG A 151 19.76 -33.20 -11.40
CA ARG A 151 19.17 -33.00 -10.05
C ARG A 151 17.73 -33.51 -9.98
N LEU A 152 17.43 -34.22 -8.91
CA LEU A 152 16.08 -34.69 -8.63
C LEU A 152 15.29 -33.62 -7.84
N ILE A 153 14.11 -33.28 -8.32
CA ILE A 153 13.13 -32.45 -7.62
C ILE A 153 12.00 -33.37 -7.15
N VAL A 154 11.71 -33.37 -5.86
CA VAL A 154 10.58 -34.11 -5.31
C VAL A 154 9.68 -33.14 -4.54
N VAL A 155 8.39 -33.10 -4.89
CA VAL A 155 7.38 -32.33 -4.17
C VAL A 155 6.46 -33.27 -3.43
N MET A 156 6.38 -33.16 -2.12
CA MET A 156 5.54 -34.00 -1.26
C MET A 156 4.38 -33.21 -0.67
N SER A 157 3.19 -33.78 -0.73
CA SER A 157 1.98 -33.15 -0.23
C SER A 157 1.00 -34.15 0.37
N ALA A 158 0.23 -33.70 1.38
CA ALA A 158 -0.85 -34.50 1.95
C ALA A 158 -2.20 -34.26 1.24
N THR A 159 -2.46 -33.08 0.72
CA THR A 159 -3.80 -32.63 0.30
C THR A 159 -3.82 -31.84 -1.00
N LEU A 160 -2.70 -31.71 -1.71
CA LEU A 160 -2.57 -30.80 -2.84
C LEU A 160 -3.25 -31.33 -4.11
N ASP A 161 -3.61 -30.40 -4.98
CA ASP A 161 -3.77 -30.64 -6.41
C ASP A 161 -2.41 -31.05 -7.00
N THR A 162 -2.10 -32.34 -6.88
CA THR A 162 -0.85 -32.91 -7.42
C THR A 162 -0.76 -32.78 -8.93
N GLU A 163 -1.90 -32.70 -9.62
CA GLU A 163 -1.95 -32.51 -11.07
C GLU A 163 -1.52 -31.10 -11.48
N GLY A 164 -1.90 -30.08 -10.70
CA GLY A 164 -1.47 -28.70 -10.93
C GLY A 164 0.04 -28.55 -10.82
N VAL A 165 0.62 -29.10 -9.73
CA VAL A 165 2.08 -29.10 -9.53
C VAL A 165 2.81 -29.88 -10.62
N ALA A 166 2.30 -31.08 -10.99
CA ALA A 166 2.92 -31.91 -12.02
C ALA A 166 2.88 -31.23 -13.41
N ARG A 167 1.77 -30.59 -13.76
CA ARG A 167 1.68 -29.79 -14.99
C ARG A 167 2.67 -28.64 -15.00
N TRP A 168 2.76 -27.89 -13.91
CA TRP A 168 3.69 -26.75 -13.82
C TRP A 168 5.15 -27.20 -13.87
N LEU A 169 5.49 -28.36 -13.27
CA LEU A 169 6.84 -28.94 -13.32
C LEU A 169 7.20 -29.56 -14.67
N GLU A 170 6.27 -29.71 -15.59
CA GLU A 170 6.46 -30.32 -16.91
C GLU A 170 7.27 -31.62 -16.92
N GLY A 171 6.64 -32.71 -17.28
CA GLY A 171 7.27 -34.05 -17.30
C GLY A 171 7.46 -34.67 -15.91
N ALA A 172 6.80 -34.16 -14.88
CA ALA A 172 6.81 -34.76 -13.55
C ALA A 172 5.94 -36.02 -13.50
N GLU A 173 6.42 -37.06 -12.83
CA GLU A 173 5.66 -38.27 -12.56
C GLU A 173 5.00 -38.20 -11.17
N THR A 174 3.72 -38.53 -11.10
CA THR A 174 2.94 -38.50 -9.86
C THR A 174 2.89 -39.88 -9.24
N LEU A 175 3.30 -39.97 -7.97
CA LEU A 175 3.19 -41.17 -7.16
C LEU A 175 2.21 -40.94 -6.00
N ALA A 176 1.43 -41.93 -5.64
CA ALA A 176 0.50 -41.83 -4.53
C ALA A 176 0.62 -43.05 -3.61
N ALA A 177 0.62 -42.78 -2.32
CA ALA A 177 0.50 -43.82 -1.29
C ALA A 177 -0.74 -43.56 -0.44
N ASP A 178 -1.54 -44.57 -0.22
CA ASP A 178 -2.67 -44.54 0.69
C ASP A 178 -2.19 -44.74 2.11
N GLY A 179 -2.69 -43.92 3.04
CA GLY A 179 -2.36 -44.04 4.47
C GLY A 179 -3.46 -44.74 5.23
N ARG A 180 -3.10 -45.42 6.31
CA ARG A 180 -4.08 -45.87 7.29
C ARG A 180 -4.41 -44.71 8.22
N ALA A 181 -5.52 -44.03 7.97
CA ALA A 181 -6.11 -43.12 8.94
C ALA A 181 -7.29 -43.83 9.62
N PHE A 182 -7.35 -43.71 10.92
CA PHE A 182 -8.53 -44.17 11.66
C PHE A 182 -9.66 -43.10 11.57
N PRO A 183 -10.93 -43.51 11.71
CA PRO A 183 -12.05 -42.55 11.68
C PRO A 183 -11.93 -41.55 12.84
N VAL A 184 -12.28 -40.34 12.58
CA VAL A 184 -12.36 -39.24 13.56
C VAL A 184 -13.81 -38.73 13.57
N GLU A 185 -14.42 -38.80 14.75
CA GLU A 185 -15.72 -38.20 14.99
C GLU A 185 -15.53 -36.68 15.18
N VAL A 186 -16.20 -35.88 14.35
CA VAL A 186 -16.11 -34.41 14.40
C VAL A 186 -17.42 -33.83 14.94
N GLU A 187 -17.30 -33.12 16.05
CA GLU A 187 -18.40 -32.41 16.70
C GLU A 187 -18.18 -30.90 16.62
N HIS A 188 -19.22 -30.16 16.29
CA HIS A 188 -19.23 -28.70 16.28
C HIS A 188 -19.96 -28.15 17.51
N LEU A 189 -19.35 -27.19 18.18
CA LEU A 189 -19.97 -26.51 19.31
C LEU A 189 -21.09 -25.57 18.80
N HIS A 190 -22.24 -25.60 19.46
CA HIS A 190 -23.35 -24.69 19.16
C HIS A 190 -23.11 -23.37 19.92
N VAL A 191 -22.29 -22.49 19.33
CA VAL A 191 -21.97 -21.19 19.93
C VAL A 191 -22.79 -20.10 19.22
N PRO A 192 -23.62 -19.33 19.94
CA PRO A 192 -24.29 -18.16 19.38
C PRO A 192 -23.28 -17.13 18.88
N ARG A 193 -23.61 -16.39 17.80
CA ARG A 193 -22.73 -15.34 17.21
C ARG A 193 -22.26 -14.27 18.20
N ASP A 194 -23.04 -14.00 19.25
CA ASP A 194 -22.76 -12.97 20.27
C ASP A 194 -22.07 -13.51 21.52
N TYR A 195 -21.53 -14.72 21.44
CA TYR A 195 -20.90 -15.36 22.59
C TYR A 195 -19.57 -14.71 22.92
N ARG A 196 -19.49 -14.06 24.09
CA ARG A 196 -18.33 -13.24 24.50
C ARG A 196 -17.33 -13.96 25.43
N ARG A 197 -17.52 -15.26 25.72
CA ARG A 197 -16.53 -15.97 26.56
C ARG A 197 -15.21 -16.14 25.79
N PRO A 198 -14.07 -15.95 26.48
CA PRO A 198 -12.78 -16.21 25.89
C PRO A 198 -12.63 -17.64 25.37
N VAL A 199 -11.96 -17.79 24.21
CA VAL A 199 -11.79 -19.09 23.55
C VAL A 199 -11.06 -20.12 24.42
N TRP A 200 -10.18 -19.67 25.32
CA TRP A 200 -9.45 -20.54 26.25
C TRP A 200 -10.35 -21.12 27.36
N ASP A 201 -11.39 -20.44 27.78
CA ASP A 201 -12.36 -20.98 28.75
C ASP A 201 -13.24 -22.03 28.10
N LEU A 202 -13.67 -21.81 26.84
CA LEU A 202 -14.38 -22.82 26.05
C LEU A 202 -13.53 -24.07 25.81
N ALA A 203 -12.26 -23.87 25.47
CA ALA A 203 -11.34 -24.97 25.28
C ALA A 203 -11.14 -25.79 26.56
N ALA A 204 -10.95 -25.12 27.70
CA ALA A 204 -10.81 -25.81 28.99
C ALA A 204 -12.05 -26.64 29.34
N GLU A 205 -13.26 -26.09 29.12
CA GLU A 205 -14.53 -26.81 29.33
C GLU A 205 -14.60 -28.09 28.48
N GLN A 206 -14.22 -27.98 27.18
CA GLN A 206 -14.24 -29.17 26.31
C GLN A 206 -13.12 -30.15 26.63
N VAL A 207 -11.95 -29.69 27.08
CA VAL A 207 -10.90 -30.59 27.61
C VAL A 207 -11.41 -31.36 28.83
N GLY A 208 -12.07 -30.68 29.78
CA GLY A 208 -12.70 -31.35 30.95
C GLY A 208 -13.73 -32.40 30.53
N ARG A 209 -14.55 -32.14 29.51
CA ARG A 209 -15.47 -33.10 28.92
C ARG A 209 -14.74 -34.33 28.38
N VAL A 210 -13.70 -34.12 27.55
CA VAL A 210 -12.89 -35.22 26.99
C VAL A 210 -12.21 -36.05 28.11
N LEU A 211 -11.68 -35.43 29.13
CA LEU A 211 -11.01 -36.12 30.23
C LEU A 211 -11.96 -37.00 31.03
N ARG A 212 -13.24 -36.62 31.16
CA ARG A 212 -14.31 -37.42 31.78
C ARG A 212 -14.81 -38.56 30.91
N ASP A 213 -15.08 -38.22 29.61
CA ASP A 213 -15.76 -39.16 28.70
C ASP A 213 -14.81 -40.22 28.14
N GLU A 214 -13.53 -39.87 27.97
CA GLU A 214 -12.51 -40.71 27.34
C GLU A 214 -11.29 -40.87 28.27
N PRO A 215 -11.16 -41.99 29.00
CA PRO A 215 -10.10 -42.16 29.98
C PRO A 215 -8.70 -42.41 29.36
N GLU A 216 -8.64 -42.74 28.05
CA GLU A 216 -7.39 -43.09 27.35
C GLU A 216 -7.01 -42.08 26.26
N GLY A 217 -5.69 -41.99 26.02
CA GLY A 217 -5.10 -41.15 24.97
C GLY A 217 -4.89 -39.70 25.36
N ASP A 218 -3.95 -39.07 24.68
CA ASP A 218 -3.58 -37.68 24.89
C ASP A 218 -4.59 -36.73 24.19
N VAL A 219 -4.69 -35.52 24.70
CA VAL A 219 -5.54 -34.45 24.15
C VAL A 219 -4.66 -33.38 23.54
N LEU A 220 -4.94 -33.02 22.27
CA LEU A 220 -4.26 -31.94 21.58
C LEU A 220 -5.23 -30.75 21.44
N VAL A 221 -4.82 -29.59 21.94
CA VAL A 221 -5.63 -28.36 21.90
C VAL A 221 -4.98 -27.35 20.98
N PHE A 222 -5.68 -26.90 19.94
CA PHE A 222 -5.17 -25.88 19.03
C PHE A 222 -5.58 -24.47 19.48
N MET A 223 -4.56 -23.62 19.69
CA MET A 223 -4.71 -22.20 20.04
C MET A 223 -3.91 -21.31 19.09
N PRO A 224 -4.34 -20.05 18.86
CA PRO A 224 -3.68 -19.18 17.88
C PRO A 224 -2.29 -18.70 18.29
N GLY A 225 -1.97 -18.61 19.58
CA GLY A 225 -0.68 -18.06 20.01
C GLY A 225 -0.28 -18.41 21.44
N SER A 226 0.95 -18.02 21.81
CA SER A 226 1.54 -18.32 23.14
C SER A 226 0.72 -17.74 24.30
N TYR A 227 0.11 -16.56 24.13
CA TYR A 227 -0.76 -15.98 25.16
C TYR A 227 -2.01 -16.85 25.39
N GLU A 228 -2.71 -17.21 24.32
CA GLU A 228 -3.89 -18.07 24.39
C GLU A 228 -3.57 -19.46 24.92
N ILE A 229 -2.37 -19.98 24.58
CA ILE A 229 -1.85 -21.24 25.13
C ILE A 229 -1.71 -21.15 26.67
N MET A 230 -1.04 -20.12 27.17
CA MET A 230 -0.82 -19.97 28.61
C MET A 230 -2.14 -19.76 29.38
N ARG A 231 -3.09 -19.00 28.81
CA ARG A 231 -4.43 -18.82 29.37
C ARG A 231 -5.20 -20.15 29.41
N THR A 232 -5.14 -20.93 28.34
CA THR A 232 -5.76 -22.26 28.26
C THR A 232 -5.16 -23.23 29.29
N ILE A 233 -3.82 -23.26 29.40
CA ILE A 233 -3.12 -24.09 30.39
C ILE A 233 -3.56 -23.74 31.81
N GLY A 234 -3.65 -22.43 32.12
CA GLY A 234 -4.14 -21.97 33.42
C GLY A 234 -5.59 -22.43 33.70
N ALA A 235 -6.48 -22.27 32.73
CA ALA A 235 -7.87 -22.69 32.83
C ALA A 235 -8.03 -24.23 32.94
N VAL A 236 -7.26 -24.98 32.15
CA VAL A 236 -7.26 -26.48 32.21
C VAL A 236 -6.74 -26.98 33.55
N ARG A 237 -5.64 -26.42 34.06
CA ARG A 237 -5.07 -26.84 35.38
C ARG A 237 -6.01 -26.56 36.56
N ALA A 238 -6.94 -25.65 36.42
CA ALA A 238 -7.95 -25.36 37.45
C ALA A 238 -9.09 -26.39 37.47
N LEU A 239 -9.16 -27.30 36.49
CA LEU A 239 -10.19 -28.34 36.44
C LEU A 239 -9.83 -29.49 37.42
N SER A 240 -10.86 -30.07 38.06
CA SER A 240 -10.74 -31.21 38.96
C SER A 240 -10.25 -32.49 38.22
N GLU A 241 -10.53 -32.61 36.94
CA GLU A 241 -10.24 -33.75 36.08
C GLU A 241 -8.75 -33.87 35.72
N THR A 242 -7.91 -32.90 36.02
CA THR A 242 -6.49 -32.86 35.66
C THR A 242 -5.59 -33.61 36.66
N GLY A 243 -6.12 -34.24 37.67
CA GLY A 243 -5.37 -35.05 38.60
C GLY A 243 -4.59 -36.18 37.89
N GLY A 244 -3.25 -36.09 37.85
CA GLY A 244 -2.41 -37.07 37.17
C GLY A 244 -2.18 -36.87 35.67
N VAL A 245 -2.65 -35.75 35.11
CA VAL A 245 -2.46 -35.36 33.69
C VAL A 245 -1.39 -34.27 33.56
N ASP A 246 -0.46 -34.44 32.65
CA ASP A 246 0.55 -33.43 32.32
C ASP A 246 -0.02 -32.40 31.32
N VAL A 247 -0.14 -31.13 31.73
CA VAL A 247 -0.61 -30.03 30.84
C VAL A 247 0.59 -29.25 30.34
N LEU A 248 0.88 -29.36 29.01
CA LEU A 248 2.13 -28.93 28.39
C LEU A 248 1.88 -27.95 27.24
N PRO A 249 2.65 -26.86 27.11
CA PRO A 249 2.65 -26.00 25.93
C PRO A 249 3.42 -26.63 24.77
N LEU A 250 3.04 -26.24 23.52
CA LEU A 250 3.81 -26.57 22.33
C LEU A 250 3.73 -25.45 21.29
N HIS A 251 4.80 -24.67 21.18
CA HIS A 251 4.95 -23.62 20.17
C HIS A 251 6.42 -23.40 19.80
N GLY A 252 6.68 -22.68 18.71
CA GLY A 252 7.99 -22.54 18.11
C GLY A 252 9.04 -21.77 18.92
N GLU A 253 8.64 -21.05 19.95
CA GLU A 253 9.52 -20.25 20.80
C GLU A 253 10.00 -20.97 22.08
N LEU A 254 9.47 -22.15 22.35
CA LEU A 254 9.89 -22.93 23.50
C LEU A 254 11.32 -23.48 23.35
N PRO A 255 12.05 -23.67 24.46
CA PRO A 255 13.30 -24.42 24.45
C PRO A 255 13.12 -25.82 23.86
N PRO A 256 14.17 -26.40 23.24
CA PRO A 256 14.09 -27.74 22.62
C PRO A 256 13.63 -28.85 23.54
N ASP A 257 14.10 -28.86 24.76
CA ASP A 257 13.76 -29.85 25.79
C ASP A 257 12.26 -29.78 26.20
N GLU A 258 11.67 -28.60 26.29
CA GLU A 258 10.25 -28.42 26.55
C GLU A 258 9.40 -28.89 25.36
N GLN A 259 9.85 -28.62 24.14
CA GLN A 259 9.22 -29.12 22.92
C GLN A 259 9.25 -30.66 22.87
N ASP A 260 10.41 -31.25 23.15
CA ASP A 260 10.58 -32.69 23.16
C ASP A 260 9.71 -33.37 24.23
N ARG A 261 9.59 -32.76 25.43
CA ARG A 261 8.70 -33.22 26.49
C ARG A 261 7.22 -33.23 26.05
N ALA A 262 6.77 -32.23 25.28
CA ALA A 262 5.41 -32.18 24.78
C ALA A 262 5.15 -33.26 23.72
N VAL A 263 6.11 -33.53 22.82
CA VAL A 263 5.95 -34.42 21.66
C VAL A 263 6.24 -35.88 21.95
N LEU A 264 7.31 -36.19 22.75
CA LEU A 264 7.71 -37.57 23.01
C LEU A 264 6.75 -38.27 23.99
N PRO A 265 6.56 -39.59 23.90
CA PRO A 265 5.75 -40.34 24.86
C PRO A 265 6.22 -40.12 26.31
N GLY A 266 5.30 -39.97 27.22
CA GLY A 266 5.54 -39.79 28.64
C GLY A 266 4.82 -40.83 29.48
N PRO A 267 5.15 -40.94 30.82
CA PRO A 267 4.53 -41.90 31.71
C PRO A 267 3.08 -41.54 32.11
N ARG A 268 2.68 -40.31 31.87
CA ARG A 268 1.34 -39.77 32.18
C ARG A 268 0.62 -39.36 30.94
N ARG A 269 -0.71 -39.39 31.00
CA ARG A 269 -1.58 -38.79 30.00
C ARG A 269 -1.28 -37.27 29.85
N LYS A 270 -1.33 -36.77 28.63
CA LYS A 270 -1.01 -35.37 28.35
C LYS A 270 -2.18 -34.60 27.76
N VAL A 271 -2.31 -33.36 28.19
CA VAL A 271 -3.04 -32.30 27.46
C VAL A 271 -2.01 -31.35 26.87
N ILE A 272 -1.87 -31.35 25.55
CA ILE A 272 -0.86 -30.57 24.82
C ILE A 272 -1.59 -29.40 24.21
N VAL A 273 -1.29 -28.16 24.66
CA VAL A 273 -1.86 -26.96 24.11
C VAL A 273 -0.88 -26.36 23.12
N ALA A 274 -1.25 -26.36 21.83
CA ALA A 274 -0.32 -26.08 20.73
C ALA A 274 -0.83 -24.98 19.81
N THR A 275 0.09 -24.34 19.10
CA THR A 275 -0.22 -23.57 17.89
C THR A 275 -0.35 -24.50 16.69
N ASN A 276 -0.54 -23.94 15.49
CA ASN A 276 -0.49 -24.68 14.22
C ASN A 276 0.83 -25.44 13.99
N VAL A 277 1.84 -25.35 14.87
CA VAL A 277 3.05 -26.17 14.83
C VAL A 277 2.73 -27.67 14.92
N ALA A 278 1.65 -28.03 15.61
CA ALA A 278 1.18 -29.41 15.70
C ALA A 278 0.21 -29.81 14.57
N GLU A 279 -0.05 -28.94 13.60
CA GLU A 279 -1.04 -29.18 12.54
C GLU A 279 -0.54 -30.13 11.45
N THR A 280 0.72 -30.01 11.01
CA THR A 280 1.25 -30.73 9.85
C THR A 280 2.45 -31.60 10.14
N SER A 281 3.63 -31.07 10.30
CA SER A 281 4.91 -31.76 10.22
C SER A 281 5.29 -32.64 11.43
N LEU A 282 4.63 -32.46 12.59
CA LEU A 282 4.93 -33.22 13.82
C LEU A 282 3.94 -34.37 14.02
N THR A 283 4.47 -35.55 14.31
CA THR A 283 3.65 -36.67 14.80
C THR A 283 3.77 -36.72 16.31
N ILE A 284 2.66 -36.48 17.00
CA ILE A 284 2.57 -36.64 18.45
C ILE A 284 1.88 -37.99 18.68
N PRO A 285 2.61 -39.04 19.16
CA PRO A 285 2.03 -40.34 19.44
C PRO A 285 1.02 -40.23 20.58
N GLY A 286 -0.03 -41.02 20.52
CA GLY A 286 -0.99 -41.14 21.64
C GLY A 286 -2.16 -40.18 21.60
N VAL A 287 -2.17 -39.19 20.73
CA VAL A 287 -3.30 -38.23 20.58
C VAL A 287 -4.54 -38.98 20.07
N ARG A 288 -5.63 -38.92 20.84
CA ARG A 288 -6.95 -39.48 20.51
C ARG A 288 -8.04 -38.42 20.45
N ALA A 289 -7.86 -37.32 21.12
CA ALA A 289 -8.81 -36.21 21.08
C ALA A 289 -8.14 -34.91 20.65
N VAL A 290 -8.88 -34.13 19.85
CA VAL A 290 -8.50 -32.77 19.42
C VAL A 290 -9.56 -31.80 19.88
N VAL A 291 -9.14 -30.69 20.49
CA VAL A 291 -9.98 -29.51 20.76
C VAL A 291 -9.43 -28.38 19.90
N ASP A 292 -10.23 -27.91 18.94
CA ASP A 292 -9.77 -26.93 17.96
C ASP A 292 -10.49 -25.57 18.14
N SER A 293 -9.71 -24.52 18.44
CA SER A 293 -10.24 -23.14 18.50
C SER A 293 -10.75 -22.63 17.16
N GLY A 294 -10.32 -23.22 16.05
CA GLY A 294 -10.59 -22.74 14.70
C GLY A 294 -9.84 -21.47 14.33
N LEU A 295 -8.83 -21.09 15.13
CA LEU A 295 -8.05 -19.87 14.94
C LEU A 295 -6.57 -20.21 14.73
N ALA A 296 -5.88 -19.36 13.95
CA ALA A 296 -4.44 -19.41 13.79
C ALA A 296 -3.86 -18.00 13.68
N ARG A 297 -2.57 -17.85 13.98
CA ARG A 297 -1.82 -16.66 13.59
C ARG A 297 -1.28 -16.85 12.18
N VAL A 298 -1.66 -15.95 11.31
CA VAL A 298 -1.32 -15.97 9.88
C VAL A 298 -0.52 -14.71 9.57
N ALA A 299 0.62 -14.89 8.90
CA ALA A 299 1.41 -13.77 8.42
C ALA A 299 0.67 -13.07 7.26
N ARG A 300 0.50 -11.75 7.39
CA ARG A 300 -0.04 -10.88 6.34
C ARG A 300 0.77 -9.61 6.27
N PHE A 301 0.89 -9.08 5.06
CA PHE A 301 1.41 -7.74 4.89
C PHE A 301 0.51 -6.75 5.60
N ASP A 302 1.09 -6.01 6.53
CA ASP A 302 0.43 -4.94 7.27
C ASP A 302 0.83 -3.60 6.62
N PRO A 303 -0.07 -2.95 5.89
CA PRO A 303 0.25 -1.67 5.26
C PRO A 303 0.54 -0.57 6.28
N GLN A 304 0.06 -0.70 7.53
CA GLN A 304 0.30 0.26 8.61
C GLN A 304 1.77 0.21 9.04
N ARG A 305 2.32 -0.97 9.19
CA ARG A 305 3.74 -1.18 9.57
C ARG A 305 4.68 -1.26 8.37
N GLY A 306 4.17 -1.58 7.18
CA GLY A 306 4.96 -1.85 5.98
C GLY A 306 5.90 -3.04 6.13
N ILE A 307 5.47 -4.02 6.93
CA ILE A 307 6.11 -5.32 7.16
C ILE A 307 5.01 -6.36 7.34
N ASP A 308 5.39 -7.63 7.31
CA ASP A 308 4.45 -8.70 7.65
C ASP A 308 4.20 -8.75 9.17
N THR A 309 2.95 -8.88 9.55
CA THR A 309 2.51 -9.09 10.93
C THR A 309 1.71 -10.37 11.05
N LEU A 310 1.62 -10.90 12.28
CA LEU A 310 0.85 -12.10 12.59
C LEU A 310 -0.56 -11.72 13.07
N MET A 311 -1.53 -11.88 12.21
CA MET A 311 -2.94 -11.65 12.54
C MET A 311 -3.63 -12.94 12.98
N ILE A 312 -4.55 -12.85 13.95
CA ILE A 312 -5.38 -14.00 14.37
C ILE A 312 -6.58 -14.08 13.42
N GLU A 313 -6.67 -15.18 12.68
CA GLU A 313 -7.72 -15.42 11.69
C GLU A 313 -8.35 -16.80 11.85
N PRO A 314 -9.60 -16.98 11.38
CA PRO A 314 -10.20 -18.29 11.24
C PRO A 314 -9.38 -19.16 10.26
N VAL A 315 -9.16 -20.43 10.62
CA VAL A 315 -8.51 -21.41 9.72
C VAL A 315 -9.43 -21.84 8.60
N SER A 316 -8.86 -22.25 7.47
CA SER A 316 -9.60 -22.82 6.35
C SER A 316 -10.23 -24.19 6.70
N ARG A 317 -11.14 -24.67 5.86
CA ARG A 317 -11.69 -26.04 6.01
C ARG A 317 -10.59 -27.08 5.90
N ALA A 318 -9.65 -26.94 4.98
CA ALA A 318 -8.53 -27.88 4.80
C ALA A 318 -7.65 -27.95 6.06
N SER A 319 -7.30 -26.80 6.67
CA SER A 319 -6.56 -26.75 7.92
C SER A 319 -7.34 -27.39 9.07
N ALA A 320 -8.66 -27.11 9.18
CA ALA A 320 -9.52 -27.74 10.19
C ALA A 320 -9.59 -29.27 10.06
N GLU A 321 -9.62 -29.78 8.83
CA GLU A 321 -9.56 -31.23 8.57
C GLU A 321 -8.20 -31.83 8.94
N GLN A 322 -7.09 -31.16 8.65
CA GLN A 322 -5.75 -31.60 9.04
C GLN A 322 -5.59 -31.66 10.56
N ARG A 323 -6.13 -30.66 11.28
CA ARG A 323 -6.15 -30.64 12.76
C ARG A 323 -6.96 -31.80 13.32
N ALA A 324 -8.17 -32.03 12.80
CA ALA A 324 -8.99 -33.14 13.19
C ALA A 324 -8.30 -34.49 12.96
N GLY A 325 -7.61 -34.64 11.82
CA GLY A 325 -6.85 -35.84 11.47
C GLY A 325 -5.73 -36.22 12.46
N ARG A 326 -5.35 -35.29 13.35
CA ARG A 326 -4.38 -35.62 14.42
C ARG A 326 -4.90 -36.63 15.42
N ALA A 327 -6.20 -36.66 15.68
CA ALA A 327 -6.84 -37.61 16.56
C ALA A 327 -6.87 -39.05 15.99
N GLY A 328 -6.86 -39.19 14.65
CA GLY A 328 -7.00 -40.47 13.94
C GLY A 328 -5.68 -41.15 13.54
N ARG A 329 -4.53 -40.79 14.11
CA ARG A 329 -3.23 -41.37 13.69
C ARG A 329 -2.90 -42.72 14.28
N THR A 330 -3.23 -42.95 15.53
CA THR A 330 -2.89 -44.16 16.27
C THR A 330 -4.11 -45.01 16.58
N GLY A 331 -5.31 -44.57 16.34
CA GLY A 331 -6.56 -45.28 16.53
C GLY A 331 -7.76 -44.35 16.26
N PRO A 332 -9.01 -44.79 16.36
CA PRO A 332 -10.19 -43.96 16.25
C PRO A 332 -10.10 -42.80 17.24
N GLY A 333 -10.56 -41.60 16.84
CA GLY A 333 -10.45 -40.41 17.66
C GLY A 333 -11.62 -39.47 17.52
N ARG A 334 -11.55 -38.35 18.26
CA ARG A 334 -12.62 -37.32 18.31
C ARG A 334 -12.04 -35.93 18.11
N CYS A 335 -12.78 -35.08 17.44
CA CYS A 335 -12.42 -33.69 17.28
C CYS A 335 -13.58 -32.78 17.69
N LEU A 336 -13.35 -31.92 18.66
CA LEU A 336 -14.30 -30.91 19.15
C LEU A 336 -13.92 -29.54 18.56
N ARG A 337 -14.73 -29.04 17.63
CA ARG A 337 -14.56 -27.73 17.01
C ARG A 337 -15.31 -26.68 17.82
N LEU A 338 -14.60 -25.66 18.32
CA LEU A 338 -15.17 -24.61 19.17
C LEU A 338 -15.97 -23.56 18.38
N TRP A 339 -16.49 -23.93 17.22
CA TRP A 339 -17.35 -23.08 16.38
C TRP A 339 -18.49 -23.88 15.74
N SER A 340 -19.50 -23.17 15.28
CA SER A 340 -20.69 -23.79 14.70
C SER A 340 -20.44 -24.43 13.33
N ARG A 341 -21.33 -25.35 12.93
CA ARG A 341 -21.31 -25.93 11.59
C ARG A 341 -21.53 -24.89 10.50
N THR A 342 -22.41 -23.93 10.72
CA THR A 342 -22.64 -22.83 9.78
C THR A 342 -21.39 -21.98 9.57
N ASP A 343 -20.67 -21.66 10.66
CA ASP A 343 -19.37 -20.96 10.55
C ASP A 343 -18.36 -21.80 9.77
N HIS A 344 -18.31 -23.11 10.02
CA HIS A 344 -17.41 -24.00 9.26
C HIS A 344 -17.71 -23.99 7.76
N GLU A 345 -18.97 -24.01 7.37
CA GLU A 345 -19.39 -24.01 5.97
C GLU A 345 -19.11 -22.68 5.28
N SER A 346 -19.07 -21.57 6.01
CA SER A 346 -18.69 -20.24 5.50
C SER A 346 -17.20 -20.02 5.30
N ARG A 347 -16.36 -20.86 5.90
CA ARG A 347 -14.89 -20.74 5.83
C ARG A 347 -14.36 -21.07 4.43
N PRO A 348 -13.25 -20.42 4.01
CA PRO A 348 -12.62 -20.75 2.74
C PRO A 348 -12.21 -22.23 2.70
N LEU A 349 -12.24 -22.82 1.51
CA LEU A 349 -11.84 -24.22 1.32
C LEU A 349 -10.39 -24.46 1.68
N ARG A 350 -9.50 -23.53 1.30
CA ARG A 350 -8.03 -23.57 1.54
C ARG A 350 -7.55 -22.21 1.99
N ASP A 351 -6.40 -22.19 2.65
CA ASP A 351 -5.74 -20.95 3.02
C ASP A 351 -5.20 -20.23 1.77
N THR A 352 -5.22 -18.90 1.79
CA THR A 352 -4.58 -18.08 0.76
C THR A 352 -3.07 -18.34 0.80
N PRO A 353 -2.41 -18.67 -0.33
CA PRO A 353 -0.95 -18.81 -0.39
C PRO A 353 -0.23 -17.55 0.13
N GLU A 354 0.95 -17.73 0.71
CA GLU A 354 1.71 -16.59 1.26
C GLU A 354 2.02 -15.53 0.20
N ILE A 355 2.29 -15.94 -1.04
CA ILE A 355 2.57 -15.02 -2.14
C ILE A 355 1.47 -13.96 -2.39
N GLY A 356 0.22 -14.28 -2.04
CA GLY A 356 -0.92 -13.36 -2.15
C GLY A 356 -1.19 -12.51 -0.90
N ARG A 357 -0.41 -12.67 0.18
CA ARG A 357 -0.75 -12.04 1.47
C ARG A 357 0.43 -11.47 2.27
N VAL A 358 1.68 -11.70 1.85
CA VAL A 358 2.88 -11.23 2.55
C VAL A 358 3.64 -10.20 1.72
N ASP A 359 4.58 -9.48 2.36
CA ASP A 359 5.50 -8.57 1.67
C ASP A 359 6.46 -9.33 0.77
N LEU A 360 6.69 -8.82 -0.43
CA LEU A 360 7.57 -9.42 -1.42
C LEU A 360 8.95 -8.77 -1.52
N SER A 361 9.23 -7.72 -0.74
CA SER A 361 10.44 -6.93 -0.91
C SER A 361 11.73 -7.72 -0.65
N GLU A 362 11.75 -8.62 0.35
CA GLU A 362 12.89 -9.52 0.58
C GLU A 362 13.12 -10.45 -0.62
N THR A 363 12.05 -11.05 -1.14
CA THR A 363 12.11 -11.96 -2.28
C THR A 363 12.52 -11.23 -3.56
N VAL A 364 11.94 -10.08 -3.85
CA VAL A 364 12.29 -9.25 -5.01
C VAL A 364 13.76 -8.85 -4.97
N LEU A 365 14.24 -8.39 -3.81
CA LEU A 365 15.66 -8.04 -3.63
C LEU A 365 16.57 -9.24 -3.83
N LEU A 366 16.20 -10.40 -3.31
CA LEU A 366 16.94 -11.65 -3.50
C LEU A 366 17.05 -12.02 -4.99
N LEU A 367 15.92 -12.04 -5.70
CA LEU A 367 15.88 -12.40 -7.12
C LEU A 367 16.74 -11.46 -7.97
N LEU A 368 16.60 -10.15 -7.76
CA LEU A 368 17.38 -9.14 -8.49
C LEU A 368 18.88 -9.23 -8.16
N SER A 369 19.23 -9.37 -6.88
CA SER A 369 20.63 -9.41 -6.44
C SER A 369 21.38 -10.69 -6.85
N SER A 370 20.65 -11.79 -7.02
CA SER A 370 21.20 -13.10 -7.40
C SER A 370 21.20 -13.33 -8.92
N GLY A 371 20.85 -12.33 -9.73
CA GLY A 371 20.88 -12.43 -11.18
C GLY A 371 19.78 -13.29 -11.82
N TRP A 372 18.72 -13.58 -11.08
CA TRP A 372 17.60 -14.38 -11.59
C TRP A 372 16.66 -13.64 -12.54
N GLY A 373 16.93 -12.36 -12.79
CA GLY A 373 16.22 -11.52 -13.75
C GLY A 373 15.05 -10.75 -13.15
N ASP A 374 14.17 -10.24 -14.03
CA ASP A 374 13.03 -9.45 -13.63
C ASP A 374 12.01 -10.29 -12.85
N PRO A 375 11.61 -9.89 -11.62
CA PRO A 375 10.57 -10.55 -10.86
C PRO A 375 9.21 -10.65 -11.57
N GLU A 376 8.89 -9.77 -12.52
CA GLU A 376 7.65 -9.87 -13.31
C GLU A 376 7.69 -11.03 -14.33
N ALA A 377 8.88 -11.31 -14.86
CA ALA A 377 9.13 -12.40 -15.80
C ALA A 377 9.56 -13.70 -15.12
N PHE A 378 9.74 -13.71 -13.79
CA PHE A 378 10.14 -14.88 -13.04
C PHE A 378 9.08 -15.99 -13.15
N PRO A 379 9.45 -17.28 -13.32
CA PRO A 379 8.51 -18.38 -13.50
C PRO A 379 7.87 -18.79 -12.17
N TRP A 380 7.06 -17.92 -11.61
CA TRP A 380 6.31 -18.22 -10.38
C TRP A 380 5.41 -19.44 -10.55
N TYR A 381 5.30 -20.28 -9.51
CA TYR A 381 4.26 -21.31 -9.47
C TYR A 381 2.86 -20.68 -9.48
N GLU A 382 2.68 -19.63 -8.72
CA GLU A 382 1.52 -18.74 -8.74
C GLU A 382 2.03 -17.29 -8.81
N LYS A 383 1.52 -16.53 -9.78
CA LYS A 383 1.99 -15.15 -9.97
C LYS A 383 1.48 -14.25 -8.84
N PRO A 384 2.35 -13.45 -8.23
CA PRO A 384 1.90 -12.43 -7.28
C PRO A 384 1.09 -11.34 -7.98
N GLU A 385 0.28 -10.62 -7.22
CA GLU A 385 -0.43 -9.45 -7.74
C GLU A 385 0.57 -8.37 -8.22
N PRO A 386 0.33 -7.76 -9.40
CA PRO A 386 1.21 -6.70 -9.92
C PRO A 386 1.41 -5.54 -8.93
N GLY A 387 0.37 -5.23 -8.15
CA GLY A 387 0.44 -4.23 -7.08
C GLY A 387 1.45 -4.57 -5.97
N ALA A 388 1.58 -5.84 -5.61
CA ALA A 388 2.54 -6.29 -4.59
C ALA A 388 4.00 -6.16 -5.07
N LEU A 389 4.29 -6.55 -6.33
CA LEU A 389 5.63 -6.37 -6.91
C LEU A 389 6.01 -4.89 -7.04
N ARG A 390 5.07 -4.03 -7.45
CA ARG A 390 5.27 -2.59 -7.54
C ARG A 390 5.61 -1.99 -6.18
N ARG A 391 4.81 -2.27 -5.13
CA ARG A 391 5.08 -1.82 -3.76
C ARG A 391 6.46 -2.29 -3.26
N ALA A 392 6.82 -3.55 -3.52
CA ALA A 392 8.13 -4.07 -3.14
C ALA A 392 9.28 -3.29 -3.81
N ARG A 393 9.17 -2.98 -5.10
CA ARG A 393 10.17 -2.19 -5.83
C ARG A 393 10.23 -0.74 -5.33
N GLU A 394 9.09 -0.10 -5.07
CA GLU A 394 9.02 1.25 -4.50
C GLU A 394 9.73 1.31 -3.15
N LEU A 395 9.41 0.38 -2.25
CA LEU A 395 10.09 0.28 -0.96
C LEU A 395 11.61 0.09 -1.13
N LEU A 396 12.04 -0.80 -2.01
CA LEU A 396 13.46 -1.06 -2.23
C LEU A 396 14.21 0.16 -2.79
N ARG A 397 13.56 1.01 -3.62
CA ARG A 397 14.10 2.31 -4.05
C ARG A 397 14.21 3.28 -2.88
N ASP A 398 13.15 3.43 -2.09
CA ASP A 398 13.14 4.29 -0.91
C ASP A 398 14.24 3.94 0.11
N LEU A 399 14.55 2.66 0.25
CA LEU A 399 15.64 2.16 1.08
C LEU A 399 17.03 2.28 0.42
N GLY A 400 17.10 2.73 -0.83
CA GLY A 400 18.35 2.80 -1.58
C GLY A 400 18.90 1.43 -2.00
N ALA A 401 18.10 0.36 -1.95
CA ALA A 401 18.49 -0.96 -2.42
C ALA A 401 18.45 -1.09 -3.94
N LEU A 402 17.57 -0.31 -4.59
CA LEU A 402 17.49 -0.16 -6.03
C LEU A 402 17.73 1.31 -6.39
N ASP A 403 18.33 1.54 -7.55
CA ASP A 403 18.42 2.86 -8.17
C ASP A 403 17.12 3.20 -8.94
N GLU A 404 17.06 4.38 -9.56
CA GLU A 404 15.90 4.83 -10.33
C GLU A 404 15.58 3.92 -11.52
N ALA A 405 16.62 3.34 -12.14
CA ALA A 405 16.48 2.38 -13.24
C ALA A 405 16.00 0.98 -12.77
N GLY A 406 15.96 0.75 -11.45
CA GLY A 406 15.59 -0.53 -10.83
C GLY A 406 16.73 -1.52 -10.72
N ALA A 407 17.98 -1.10 -10.93
CA ALA A 407 19.15 -1.94 -10.74
C ALA A 407 19.57 -1.99 -9.26
N VAL A 408 20.13 -3.14 -8.84
CA VAL A 408 20.54 -3.35 -7.45
C VAL A 408 21.80 -2.55 -7.12
N THR A 409 21.72 -1.69 -6.13
CA THR A 409 22.84 -0.86 -5.66
C THR A 409 23.85 -1.69 -4.84
N PRO A 410 25.06 -1.15 -4.55
CA PRO A 410 25.97 -1.78 -3.59
C PRO A 410 25.35 -2.00 -2.19
N VAL A 411 24.53 -1.06 -1.72
CA VAL A 411 23.77 -1.18 -0.47
C VAL A 411 22.73 -2.31 -0.58
N GLY A 412 22.01 -2.39 -1.69
CA GLY A 412 21.03 -3.45 -1.95
C GLY A 412 21.65 -4.84 -1.92
N ARG A 413 22.84 -5.02 -2.51
CA ARG A 413 23.57 -6.30 -2.44
C ARG A 413 23.94 -6.68 -1.01
N ARG A 414 24.39 -5.72 -0.19
CA ARG A 414 24.66 -5.95 1.23
C ARG A 414 23.38 -6.28 1.99
N MET A 415 22.27 -5.58 1.71
CA MET A 415 20.96 -5.86 2.33
C MET A 415 20.46 -7.28 2.00
N ALA A 416 20.61 -7.73 0.75
CA ALA A 416 20.19 -9.09 0.32
C ALA A 416 20.89 -10.22 1.10
N ALA A 417 22.09 -9.98 1.62
CA ALA A 417 22.82 -10.93 2.43
C ALA A 417 22.25 -11.09 3.86
N PHE A 418 21.44 -10.13 4.32
CA PHE A 418 20.85 -10.21 5.66
C PHE A 418 19.62 -11.12 5.67
N PRO A 419 19.51 -12.01 6.69
CA PRO A 419 18.32 -12.81 6.91
C PRO A 419 17.22 -12.00 7.61
N ALA A 420 16.83 -10.87 7.04
CA ALA A 420 15.90 -9.95 7.65
C ALA A 420 15.17 -9.13 6.58
N HIS A 421 13.99 -8.64 6.93
CA HIS A 421 13.26 -7.70 6.09
C HIS A 421 14.15 -6.52 5.64
N PRO A 422 14.06 -6.02 4.40
CA PRO A 422 14.95 -4.98 3.85
C PRO A 422 15.06 -3.72 4.73
N ARG A 423 13.98 -3.28 5.39
CA ARG A 423 14.02 -2.15 6.35
C ARG A 423 15.03 -2.38 7.48
N HIS A 424 14.95 -3.56 8.07
CA HIS A 424 15.82 -3.93 9.20
C HIS A 424 17.27 -4.13 8.75
N ALA A 425 17.47 -4.74 7.58
CA ALA A 425 18.79 -4.86 6.98
C ALA A 425 19.41 -3.47 6.71
N ARG A 426 18.62 -2.52 6.19
CA ARG A 426 19.07 -1.15 5.94
C ARG A 426 19.49 -0.43 7.21
N MET A 427 18.66 -0.56 8.28
CA MET A 427 18.96 0.02 9.60
C MET A 427 20.26 -0.55 10.18
N LEU A 428 20.43 -1.88 10.18
CA LEU A 428 21.60 -2.54 10.74
C LEU A 428 22.88 -2.21 9.97
N LEU A 429 22.81 -2.11 8.62
CA LEU A 429 23.94 -1.67 7.81
C LEU A 429 24.38 -0.26 8.16
N ALA A 430 23.43 0.67 8.28
CA ALA A 430 23.72 2.03 8.69
C ALA A 430 24.28 2.10 10.13
N ALA A 431 23.74 1.25 11.00
CA ALA A 431 24.21 1.17 12.39
C ALA A 431 25.68 0.72 12.49
N GLY A 432 26.12 -0.19 11.62
CA GLY A 432 27.52 -0.58 11.53
C GLY A 432 28.45 0.56 11.11
N GLU A 433 27.94 1.47 10.26
CA GLU A 433 28.68 2.67 9.81
C GLU A 433 28.66 3.81 10.84
N LEU A 434 27.56 3.92 11.58
CA LEU A 434 27.31 5.02 12.54
C LEU A 434 27.60 4.66 14.00
N GLY A 435 28.04 3.44 14.29
CA GLY A 435 28.46 3.04 15.63
C GLY A 435 27.32 2.79 16.63
N CYS A 436 26.18 2.20 16.20
CA CYS A 436 25.02 1.99 17.07
C CYS A 436 24.28 0.65 16.84
N VAL A 437 25.00 -0.42 16.48
CA VAL A 437 24.44 -1.73 16.14
C VAL A 437 23.59 -2.31 17.27
N ALA A 438 24.03 -2.18 18.51
CA ALA A 438 23.33 -2.73 19.68
C ALA A 438 21.96 -2.06 19.90
N GLU A 439 21.90 -0.74 19.79
CA GLU A 439 20.66 0.02 19.92
C GLU A 439 19.69 -0.31 18.78
N ILE A 440 20.20 -0.35 17.55
CA ILE A 440 19.36 -0.65 16.38
C ILE A 440 18.85 -2.09 16.40
N ALA A 441 19.63 -3.05 16.85
CA ALA A 441 19.15 -4.42 17.05
C ALA A 441 17.97 -4.47 18.06
N ARG A 442 18.05 -3.70 19.15
CA ARG A 442 16.93 -3.57 20.11
C ARG A 442 15.72 -2.88 19.50
N ILE A 443 15.92 -1.79 18.73
CA ILE A 443 14.84 -1.08 18.04
C ILE A 443 14.13 -2.00 17.04
N VAL A 444 14.88 -2.78 16.26
CA VAL A 444 14.29 -3.77 15.34
C VAL A 444 13.50 -4.84 16.11
N GLY A 445 14.01 -5.30 17.25
CA GLY A 445 13.29 -6.21 18.14
C GLY A 445 11.98 -5.62 18.67
N LEU A 446 12.00 -4.35 19.06
CA LEU A 446 10.81 -3.61 19.51
C LEU A 446 9.79 -3.38 18.37
N ALA A 447 10.26 -3.06 17.15
CA ALA A 447 9.40 -2.78 16.01
C ALA A 447 8.69 -4.02 15.45
N GLN A 448 9.24 -5.22 15.65
CA GLN A 448 8.62 -6.48 15.18
C GLN A 448 7.52 -7.02 16.10
N GLY A 449 7.57 -6.66 17.39
CA GLY A 449 6.68 -7.18 18.43
C GLY A 449 5.48 -6.31 18.72
N ARG A 450 4.73 -6.70 19.74
CA ARG A 450 3.75 -5.81 20.39
C ARG A 450 4.49 -4.73 21.16
N ASP A 451 3.89 -3.55 21.23
CA ASP A 451 4.44 -2.48 22.10
C ASP A 451 4.64 -3.02 23.51
N ILE A 452 5.81 -2.76 24.06
CA ILE A 452 6.14 -3.16 25.42
C ILE A 452 5.43 -2.32 26.48
N LEU A 453 4.85 -1.17 26.10
CA LEU A 453 4.19 -0.26 27.00
C LEU A 453 2.70 -0.56 27.14
N PHE A 454 2.17 -0.44 28.37
CA PHE A 454 0.73 -0.34 28.55
C PHE A 454 0.24 1.02 28.06
N ARG A 455 -0.86 1.03 27.28
CA ARG A 455 -1.45 2.28 26.73
C ARG A 455 -2.08 3.19 27.79
N LYS A 456 -2.58 2.61 28.87
CA LYS A 456 -3.19 3.35 29.98
C LYS A 456 -2.49 2.93 31.26
N VAL A 457 -1.93 3.90 31.95
CA VAL A 457 -1.27 3.73 33.25
C VAL A 457 -1.77 4.79 34.23
N ASP A 458 -1.58 4.55 35.51
CA ASP A 458 -1.86 5.54 36.53
C ASP A 458 -0.71 6.57 36.66
N GLY A 459 -0.94 7.67 37.40
CA GLY A 459 0.03 8.75 37.55
C GLY A 459 1.35 8.31 38.17
N ARG A 460 1.34 7.32 39.10
CA ARG A 460 2.54 6.77 39.70
C ARG A 460 3.41 6.02 38.72
N THR A 461 2.78 5.26 37.85
CA THR A 461 3.44 4.52 36.77
C THR A 461 3.99 5.49 35.72
N GLU A 462 3.29 6.60 35.44
CA GLU A 462 3.76 7.65 34.54
C GLU A 462 4.99 8.34 35.11
N GLU A 463 4.95 8.76 36.38
CA GLU A 463 6.13 9.31 37.10
C GLU A 463 7.33 8.34 37.12
N ALA A 464 7.08 7.04 37.33
CA ALA A 464 8.15 6.03 37.30
C ALA A 464 8.75 5.84 35.89
N ARG A 465 7.97 5.99 34.83
CA ARG A 465 8.46 6.02 33.44
C ARG A 465 9.32 7.26 33.19
N ASP A 466 8.83 8.44 33.56
CA ASP A 466 9.54 9.72 33.36
C ASP A 466 10.87 9.75 34.09
N ALA A 467 10.97 9.11 35.25
CA ALA A 467 12.21 8.99 35.98
C ALA A 467 13.29 8.16 35.27
N VAL A 468 12.88 7.25 34.36
CA VAL A 468 13.80 6.38 33.60
C VAL A 468 14.17 6.96 32.24
N THR A 469 13.36 7.90 31.71
CA THR A 469 13.43 8.39 30.34
C THR A 469 13.89 9.85 30.29
N GLN A 470 15.03 10.12 29.65
CA GLN A 470 15.61 11.48 29.58
C GLN A 470 15.67 12.04 28.15
N ASP A 471 15.35 11.26 27.13
CA ASP A 471 15.56 11.64 25.73
C ASP A 471 14.24 11.80 24.97
N GLU A 472 14.01 12.98 24.37
CA GLU A 472 12.79 13.35 23.65
C GLU A 472 12.87 13.16 22.12
N GLY A 473 14.01 12.73 21.60
CA GLY A 473 14.26 12.69 20.15
C GLY A 473 13.63 11.52 19.41
N SER A 474 13.11 10.51 20.12
CA SER A 474 12.47 9.33 19.52
C SER A 474 11.61 8.57 20.53
N ASP A 475 10.44 8.11 20.08
CA ASP A 475 9.59 7.19 20.85
C ASP A 475 10.30 5.86 21.17
N PHE A 476 11.33 5.52 20.41
CA PHE A 476 12.17 4.35 20.70
C PHE A 476 13.09 4.54 21.90
N PHE A 477 13.53 5.76 22.20
CA PHE A 477 14.44 5.97 23.34
C PHE A 477 13.79 5.62 24.67
N VAL A 478 12.54 6.02 24.85
CA VAL A 478 11.72 5.64 26.01
C VAL A 478 11.65 4.11 26.12
N ARG A 479 11.37 3.43 25.00
CA ARG A 479 11.26 1.98 24.96
C ARG A 479 12.59 1.27 25.19
N LEU A 480 13.70 1.81 24.67
CA LEU A 480 15.04 1.28 24.91
C LEU A 480 15.43 1.36 26.40
N ALA A 481 15.15 2.51 27.04
CA ALA A 481 15.43 2.70 28.47
C ALA A 481 14.62 1.70 29.32
N LEU A 482 13.32 1.57 29.03
CA LEU A 482 12.44 0.67 29.76
C LEU A 482 12.73 -0.82 29.45
N LEU A 483 13.16 -1.16 28.23
CA LEU A 483 13.58 -2.52 27.87
C LEU A 483 14.84 -2.93 28.66
N ARG A 484 15.84 -2.03 28.78
CA ARG A 484 17.04 -2.25 29.62
C ARG A 484 16.63 -2.47 31.07
N ARG A 485 15.76 -1.61 31.59
CA ARG A 485 15.29 -1.72 32.98
C ARG A 485 14.51 -3.01 33.23
N ALA A 486 13.65 -3.42 32.31
CA ALA A 486 12.96 -4.71 32.38
C ALA A 486 13.93 -5.91 32.36
N GLY A 487 15.00 -5.82 31.58
CA GLY A 487 16.07 -6.82 31.56
C GLY A 487 16.80 -6.94 32.90
N GLU A 488 17.13 -5.83 33.57
CA GLU A 488 17.71 -5.79 34.93
C GLU A 488 16.79 -6.45 35.96
N LEU A 489 15.47 -6.25 35.80
CA LEU A 489 14.42 -6.88 36.60
C LEU A 489 14.11 -8.33 36.17
N ARG A 490 14.91 -8.92 35.28
CA ARG A 490 14.71 -10.28 34.71
C ARG A 490 13.31 -10.51 34.14
N TYR A 491 12.66 -9.43 33.70
CA TYR A 491 11.29 -9.46 33.15
C TYR A 491 10.23 -9.94 34.14
N ASP A 492 10.46 -9.74 35.44
CA ASP A 492 9.49 -10.05 36.48
C ASP A 492 8.19 -9.28 36.21
N ALA A 493 7.04 -9.99 36.26
CA ALA A 493 5.77 -9.45 35.81
C ALA A 493 5.33 -8.25 36.66
N ASP A 494 5.38 -8.37 38.00
CA ASP A 494 4.93 -7.32 38.94
C ASP A 494 5.86 -6.11 38.92
N ALA A 495 7.17 -6.35 38.80
CA ALA A 495 8.15 -5.27 38.74
C ALA A 495 8.05 -4.50 37.42
N CYS A 496 7.81 -5.17 36.31
CA CYS A 496 7.58 -4.57 34.99
C CYS A 496 6.25 -3.79 34.96
N GLU A 497 5.18 -4.32 35.57
CA GLU A 497 3.87 -3.66 35.63
C GLU A 497 3.95 -2.31 36.37
N ARG A 498 4.73 -2.20 37.45
CA ARG A 498 4.96 -0.92 38.14
C ARG A 498 5.67 0.14 37.29
N LEU A 499 6.37 -0.28 36.24
CA LEU A 499 6.96 0.61 35.24
C LEU A 499 6.05 0.79 34.02
N GLY A 500 4.83 0.23 34.02
CA GLY A 500 3.93 0.22 32.90
C GLY A 500 4.45 -0.55 31.69
N VAL A 501 5.29 -1.58 31.93
CA VAL A 501 5.90 -2.41 30.90
C VAL A 501 5.29 -3.80 30.91
N GLN A 502 4.99 -4.32 29.76
CA GLN A 502 4.55 -5.71 29.57
C GLN A 502 5.78 -6.63 29.58
N GLY A 503 6.08 -7.27 30.71
CA GLY A 503 7.30 -8.06 30.89
C GLY A 503 7.51 -9.17 29.84
N LEU A 504 6.43 -9.85 29.41
CA LEU A 504 6.49 -10.85 28.35
C LEU A 504 6.85 -10.25 26.99
N SER A 505 6.23 -9.12 26.60
CA SER A 505 6.56 -8.42 25.35
C SER A 505 7.99 -7.90 25.36
N ALA A 506 8.45 -7.35 26.50
CA ALA A 506 9.82 -6.88 26.67
C ALA A 506 10.84 -8.05 26.53
N ARG A 507 10.56 -9.21 27.13
CA ARG A 507 11.40 -10.41 26.98
C ARG A 507 11.48 -10.88 25.51
N GLN A 508 10.35 -10.86 24.80
CA GLN A 508 10.31 -11.24 23.38
C GLN A 508 11.09 -10.25 22.51
N ALA A 509 10.96 -8.95 22.77
CA ALA A 509 11.73 -7.91 22.08
C ALA A 509 13.25 -8.08 22.29
N ASP A 510 13.68 -8.37 23.52
CA ASP A 510 15.09 -8.64 23.82
C ASP A 510 15.61 -9.91 23.16
N GLN A 511 14.82 -10.98 23.13
CA GLN A 511 15.18 -12.21 22.40
C GLN A 511 15.35 -11.94 20.89
N ALA A 512 14.43 -11.15 20.30
CA ALA A 512 14.55 -10.73 18.91
C ALA A 512 15.81 -9.87 18.69
N ALA A 513 16.09 -8.92 19.58
CA ALA A 513 17.29 -8.07 19.53
C ALA A 513 18.58 -8.91 19.51
N ARG A 514 18.70 -9.90 20.39
CA ARG A 514 19.84 -10.84 20.42
C ARG A 514 19.98 -11.64 19.12
N GLN A 515 18.87 -11.94 18.44
CA GLN A 515 18.94 -12.59 17.13
C GLN A 515 19.53 -11.65 16.07
N PHE A 516 19.12 -10.36 16.07
CA PHE A 516 19.67 -9.37 15.17
C PHE A 516 21.13 -9.03 15.43
N LEU A 517 21.56 -9.03 16.69
CA LEU A 517 22.98 -8.90 17.03
C LEU A 517 23.80 -10.05 16.43
N ARG A 518 23.34 -11.32 16.57
CA ARG A 518 24.01 -12.47 15.93
C ARG A 518 24.03 -12.39 14.40
N ILE A 519 22.98 -11.80 13.78
CA ILE A 519 22.98 -11.56 12.35
C ILE A 519 24.03 -10.49 11.99
N ALA A 520 24.08 -9.40 12.74
CA ALA A 520 25.04 -8.32 12.55
C ALA A 520 26.48 -8.82 12.68
N GLU A 521 26.76 -9.62 13.71
CA GLU A 521 28.06 -10.30 13.93
C GLU A 521 28.41 -11.20 12.73
N GLY A 522 27.47 -12.04 12.29
CA GLY A 522 27.64 -12.90 11.10
C GLY A 522 27.92 -12.12 9.83
N GLN A 523 27.45 -10.88 9.73
CA GLN A 523 27.75 -9.95 8.64
C GLN A 523 28.96 -9.06 8.91
N ARG A 524 29.72 -9.34 9.98
CA ARG A 524 30.92 -8.61 10.38
C ARG A 524 30.69 -7.10 10.61
N LEU A 525 29.49 -6.75 11.09
CA LEU A 525 29.27 -5.38 11.56
C LEU A 525 29.98 -5.19 12.91
N PRO A 526 30.65 -4.06 13.10
CA PRO A 526 31.34 -3.81 14.36
C PRO A 526 30.33 -3.73 15.51
N GLU A 527 30.62 -4.41 16.62
CA GLU A 527 29.90 -4.21 17.87
C GLU A 527 30.41 -2.92 18.52
N ASN A 528 29.49 -2.01 18.80
CA ASN A 528 29.87 -0.70 19.33
C ASN A 528 29.63 -0.62 20.83
N ALA A 529 30.44 0.17 21.52
CA ALA A 529 30.25 0.48 22.90
C ALA A 529 28.96 1.27 23.14
N GLU A 530 28.19 0.89 24.13
CA GLU A 530 27.02 1.65 24.59
C GLU A 530 27.44 2.78 25.58
N PRO A 531 26.70 3.88 25.61
CA PRO A 531 25.59 4.27 24.75
C PRO A 531 26.03 4.88 23.41
N ALA A 532 25.27 4.58 22.33
CA ALA A 532 25.50 5.16 21.03
C ALA A 532 25.00 6.62 20.97
N PRO A 533 25.57 7.47 20.08
CA PRO A 533 25.08 8.81 19.89
C PRO A 533 23.59 8.81 19.45
N PRO A 534 22.71 9.58 20.12
CA PRO A 534 21.29 9.61 19.79
C PRO A 534 21.00 9.90 18.30
N ASP A 535 21.75 10.82 17.71
CA ASP A 535 21.59 11.17 16.28
C ASP A 535 21.95 10.03 15.33
N ALA A 536 22.93 9.20 15.67
CA ALA A 536 23.26 8.00 14.91
C ALA A 536 22.08 7.03 14.87
N VAL A 537 21.45 6.81 16.03
CA VAL A 537 20.25 5.96 16.15
C VAL A 537 19.08 6.54 15.36
N ARG A 538 18.81 7.85 15.49
CA ARG A 538 17.75 8.54 14.75
C ARG A 538 17.92 8.45 13.23
N ARG A 539 19.15 8.63 12.74
CA ARG A 539 19.52 8.48 11.32
C ARG A 539 19.29 7.04 10.82
N CYS A 540 19.62 6.04 11.61
CA CYS A 540 19.35 4.65 11.24
C CYS A 540 17.85 4.37 11.11
N VAL A 541 17.02 4.90 12.02
CA VAL A 541 15.56 4.77 11.95
C VAL A 541 15.04 5.49 10.69
N LEU A 542 15.51 6.70 10.39
CA LEU A 542 15.17 7.42 9.17
C LEU A 542 15.47 6.58 7.92
N LEU A 543 16.64 5.95 7.84
CA LEU A 543 17.05 5.12 6.69
C LEU A 543 16.18 3.87 6.52
N GLY A 544 15.65 3.31 7.61
CA GLY A 544 14.76 2.14 7.56
C GLY A 544 13.31 2.46 7.18
N PHE A 545 12.89 3.71 7.37
CA PHE A 545 11.51 4.15 7.19
C PHE A 545 11.38 5.44 6.38
N SER A 546 12.32 5.72 5.47
CA SER A 546 12.36 6.94 4.66
C SER A 546 11.09 7.21 3.84
N ASP A 547 10.37 6.15 3.45
CA ASP A 547 9.06 6.20 2.80
C ASP A 547 7.92 6.66 3.73
N ARG A 548 8.22 6.90 5.02
CA ARG A 548 7.29 7.33 6.06
C ARG A 548 7.73 8.63 6.73
N LEU A 549 8.61 9.36 6.05
CA LEU A 549 8.97 10.71 6.46
C LEU A 549 7.72 11.60 6.40
N ALA A 550 7.54 12.40 7.42
CA ALA A 550 6.40 13.28 7.58
C ALA A 550 6.83 14.68 8.03
N ALA A 551 6.13 15.69 7.55
CA ALA A 551 6.27 17.06 7.99
C ALA A 551 4.98 17.52 8.67
N ARG A 552 5.08 18.14 9.85
CA ARG A 552 3.94 18.76 10.49
C ARG A 552 3.44 19.94 9.65
N LEU A 553 2.14 20.06 9.48
CA LEU A 553 1.53 21.11 8.68
C LEU A 553 1.71 22.50 9.32
N ASP A 554 1.67 22.55 10.65
CA ASP A 554 1.94 23.74 11.44
C ASP A 554 2.34 23.38 12.88
N ALA A 555 2.84 24.35 13.64
CA ALA A 555 3.30 24.14 15.01
C ALA A 555 2.16 23.90 16.02
N GLY A 556 0.93 24.28 15.70
CA GLY A 556 -0.25 24.18 16.58
C GLY A 556 -1.01 22.86 16.42
N THR A 557 -0.76 22.06 15.38
CA THR A 557 -1.47 20.81 15.13
C THR A 557 -0.55 19.60 15.16
N LEU A 558 -1.13 18.41 15.38
CA LEU A 558 -0.46 17.12 15.24
C LEU A 558 -0.62 16.53 13.84
N ARG A 559 -1.28 17.25 12.91
CA ARG A 559 -1.47 16.83 11.53
C ARG A 559 -0.18 16.92 10.75
N CYS A 560 0.09 15.88 9.98
CA CYS A 560 1.30 15.74 9.18
C CYS A 560 0.94 15.42 7.73
N ALA A 561 1.69 16.00 6.80
CA ALA A 561 1.83 15.46 5.45
C ALA A 561 2.91 14.39 5.48
N VAL A 562 2.68 13.27 4.81
CA VAL A 562 3.61 12.13 4.76
C VAL A 562 3.98 11.91 3.29
N VAL A 563 5.22 11.54 3.00
CA VAL A 563 5.66 11.20 1.63
C VAL A 563 4.72 10.22 0.94
N HIS A 564 4.71 10.24 -0.40
CA HIS A 564 3.78 9.50 -1.27
C HIS A 564 2.31 9.98 -1.14
N GLY A 565 2.12 11.29 -0.92
CA GLY A 565 0.80 11.94 -0.90
C GLY A 565 -0.11 11.57 0.28
N ARG A 566 0.43 10.87 1.28
CA ARG A 566 -0.32 10.44 2.46
C ARG A 566 -0.46 11.54 3.48
N LYS A 567 -1.42 11.40 4.38
CA LYS A 567 -1.65 12.30 5.52
C LYS A 567 -1.83 11.46 6.77
N GLY A 568 -1.42 12.01 7.92
CA GLY A 568 -1.58 11.36 9.21
C GLY A 568 -1.58 12.35 10.37
N GLU A 569 -1.92 11.88 11.54
CA GLU A 569 -1.88 12.65 12.78
C GLU A 569 -0.91 11.97 13.76
N LEU A 570 0.03 12.74 14.28
CA LEU A 570 0.95 12.27 15.30
C LEU A 570 0.17 11.96 16.59
N ARG A 571 0.44 10.81 17.18
CA ARG A 571 -0.19 10.45 18.45
C ARG A 571 0.20 11.41 19.57
N ARG A 572 -0.77 11.70 20.44
CA ARG A 572 -0.58 12.64 21.56
C ARG A 572 0.45 12.16 22.59
N GLU A 573 0.64 10.86 22.70
CA GLU A 573 1.58 10.20 23.60
C GLU A 573 3.02 10.19 23.05
N SER A 574 3.25 10.63 21.83
CA SER A 574 4.59 10.67 21.23
C SER A 574 5.49 11.69 21.92
N SER A 575 6.74 11.33 22.15
CA SER A 575 7.77 12.20 22.71
C SER A 575 8.26 13.29 21.73
N VAL A 576 8.01 13.12 20.42
CA VAL A 576 8.52 14.02 19.35
C VAL A 576 7.50 15.05 18.86
N ARG A 577 6.54 15.44 19.70
CA ARG A 577 5.45 16.37 19.34
C ARG A 577 5.91 17.76 18.90
N SER A 578 7.08 18.20 19.33
CA SER A 578 7.67 19.50 18.96
C SER A 578 8.43 19.46 17.64
N ALA A 579 8.83 18.29 17.17
CA ALA A 579 9.63 18.16 15.95
C ALA A 579 8.80 18.52 14.70
N ARG A 580 9.44 19.25 13.80
CA ARG A 580 8.86 19.64 12.50
C ARG A 580 8.85 18.49 11.52
N LEU A 581 9.96 17.77 11.44
CA LEU A 581 10.10 16.59 10.60
C LEU A 581 10.22 15.35 11.49
N ILE A 582 9.50 14.33 11.15
CA ILE A 582 9.48 13.05 11.85
C ILE A 582 9.48 11.90 10.86
N VAL A 583 9.96 10.76 11.30
CA VAL A 583 9.74 9.50 10.59
C VAL A 583 8.96 8.55 11.48
N ALA A 584 7.91 7.93 10.94
CA ALA A 584 7.04 7.01 11.67
C ALA A 584 7.38 5.56 11.34
N ALA A 585 7.72 4.75 12.34
CA ALA A 585 7.92 3.32 12.14
C ALA A 585 6.58 2.57 12.01
N GLU A 586 5.49 3.13 12.55
CA GLU A 586 4.15 2.53 12.49
C GLU A 586 3.11 3.58 12.07
N ILE A 587 2.20 3.18 11.18
CA ILE A 587 1.08 4.01 10.70
C ILE A 587 -0.22 3.23 10.95
N ASP A 588 -1.05 3.71 11.87
CA ASP A 588 -2.31 3.06 12.26
C ASP A 588 -3.50 3.75 11.59
N GLU A 589 -4.42 2.98 11.00
CA GLU A 589 -5.70 3.49 10.51
C GLU A 589 -6.82 3.04 11.45
N ILE A 590 -7.52 4.01 12.01
CA ILE A 590 -8.67 3.75 12.89
C ILE A 590 -9.93 4.23 12.19
N GLN A 591 -10.82 3.31 11.90
CA GLN A 591 -12.14 3.62 11.37
C GLN A 591 -13.11 3.87 12.52
N ALA A 592 -13.58 5.12 12.67
CA ALA A 592 -14.55 5.50 13.65
C ALA A 592 -15.65 6.36 13.00
N ARG A 593 -16.91 6.02 13.21
CA ARG A 593 -18.09 6.77 12.71
C ARG A 593 -18.10 7.05 11.20
N GLY A 594 -17.50 6.15 10.40
CA GLY A 594 -17.42 6.30 8.93
C GLY A 594 -16.24 7.12 8.41
N GLU A 595 -15.42 7.68 9.31
CA GLU A 595 -14.17 8.36 8.95
C GLU A 595 -12.97 7.47 9.28
N VAL A 596 -11.98 7.47 8.38
CA VAL A 596 -10.69 6.82 8.59
C VAL A 596 -9.69 7.87 9.05
N THR A 597 -9.18 7.71 10.27
CA THR A 597 -8.11 8.56 10.80
C THR A 597 -6.81 7.76 10.82
N THR A 598 -5.79 8.30 10.17
CA THR A 598 -4.45 7.71 10.11
C THR A 598 -3.60 8.30 11.23
N PHE A 599 -3.06 7.47 12.11
CA PHE A 599 -2.15 7.88 13.18
C PHE A 599 -0.72 7.45 12.90
N LEU A 600 0.21 8.35 13.22
CA LEU A 600 1.64 8.09 13.17
C LEU A 600 2.14 7.71 14.57
N SER A 601 2.79 6.55 14.67
CA SER A 601 3.27 5.95 15.93
C SER A 601 4.74 5.55 15.82
N LEU A 602 5.39 5.36 16.95
CA LEU A 602 6.83 5.04 17.04
C LEU A 602 7.66 6.03 16.22
N CYS A 603 7.43 7.31 16.48
CA CYS A 603 8.02 8.39 15.71
C CYS A 603 9.42 8.75 16.21
N THR A 604 10.25 9.19 15.26
CA THR A 604 11.61 9.68 15.51
C THR A 604 11.77 11.03 14.83
N ALA A 605 12.29 12.02 15.54
CA ALA A 605 12.57 13.35 15.01
C ALA A 605 13.69 13.30 13.97
N VAL A 606 13.54 14.07 12.89
CA VAL A 606 14.47 14.13 11.76
C VAL A 606 14.92 15.56 11.55
N GLU A 607 16.23 15.72 11.27
CA GLU A 607 16.82 17.01 10.93
C GLU A 607 16.90 17.17 9.41
N GLU A 608 16.49 18.33 8.88
CA GLU A 608 16.55 18.61 7.44
C GLU A 608 17.96 18.46 6.84
N PRO A 609 19.07 18.85 7.52
CA PRO A 609 20.41 18.61 7.00
C PRO A 609 20.70 17.15 6.67
N TRP A 610 20.15 16.20 7.44
CA TRP A 610 20.35 14.77 7.14
C TRP A 610 19.69 14.35 5.82
N LEU A 611 18.53 14.94 5.49
CA LEU A 611 17.87 14.65 4.20
C LEU A 611 18.74 15.17 3.03
N ARG A 612 19.36 16.35 3.18
CA ARG A 612 20.26 16.92 2.16
C ARG A 612 21.53 16.10 1.99
N GLU A 613 22.07 15.55 3.07
CA GLU A 613 23.24 14.70 3.06
C GLU A 613 22.94 13.34 2.41
N LEU A 614 21.81 12.72 2.77
CA LEU A 614 21.46 11.36 2.35
C LEU A 614 20.83 11.29 0.94
N TRP A 615 20.03 12.30 0.58
CA TRP A 615 19.25 12.31 -0.67
C TRP A 615 19.23 13.72 -1.31
N PRO A 616 20.38 14.30 -1.69
CA PRO A 616 20.42 15.64 -2.27
C PRO A 616 19.61 15.77 -3.56
N GLN A 617 19.47 14.68 -4.33
CA GLN A 617 18.70 14.64 -5.58
C GLN A 617 17.18 14.66 -5.39
N ASP A 618 16.68 14.36 -4.19
CA ASP A 618 15.23 14.30 -3.89
C ASP A 618 14.64 15.67 -3.54
N PHE A 619 15.49 16.72 -3.56
CA PHE A 619 15.05 18.10 -3.34
C PHE A 619 14.64 18.76 -4.65
N SER A 620 13.53 19.46 -4.62
CA SER A 620 13.03 20.24 -5.75
C SER A 620 12.36 21.52 -5.27
N GLU A 621 12.30 22.52 -6.16
CA GLU A 621 11.48 23.71 -5.97
C GLU A 621 10.37 23.72 -7.01
N ARG A 622 9.15 23.98 -6.56
CA ARG A 622 7.99 24.13 -7.43
C ARG A 622 7.34 25.47 -7.18
N ALA A 623 7.25 26.26 -8.24
CA ALA A 623 6.48 27.49 -8.22
C ALA A 623 5.09 27.21 -8.79
N THR A 624 4.06 27.65 -8.10
CA THR A 624 2.67 27.66 -8.56
C THR A 624 2.12 29.05 -8.37
N VAL A 625 1.29 29.53 -9.29
CA VAL A 625 0.65 30.83 -9.17
C VAL A 625 -0.82 30.68 -8.81
N ARG A 626 -1.34 31.60 -8.02
CA ARG A 626 -2.76 31.69 -7.68
C ARG A 626 -3.25 33.13 -7.70
N TYR A 627 -4.46 33.34 -8.12
CA TYR A 627 -5.11 34.64 -7.98
C TYR A 627 -5.68 34.81 -6.57
N ASP A 628 -5.32 35.88 -5.89
CA ASP A 628 -5.90 36.25 -4.61
C ASP A 628 -7.01 37.30 -4.81
N ALA A 629 -8.25 36.89 -4.59
CA ALA A 629 -9.42 37.73 -4.79
C ALA A 629 -9.49 38.91 -3.81
N SER A 630 -8.90 38.80 -2.61
CA SER A 630 -8.89 39.84 -1.60
C SER A 630 -7.91 40.95 -1.96
N GLN A 631 -6.73 40.60 -2.44
CA GLN A 631 -5.69 41.54 -2.86
C GLN A 631 -5.79 41.88 -4.37
N ARG A 632 -6.67 41.18 -5.11
CA ARG A 632 -6.86 41.33 -6.55
C ARG A 632 -5.57 41.22 -7.36
N ARG A 633 -4.70 40.28 -6.97
CA ARG A 633 -3.38 40.10 -7.53
C ARG A 633 -3.00 38.64 -7.62
N VAL A 634 -2.08 38.33 -8.53
CA VAL A 634 -1.53 36.98 -8.65
C VAL A 634 -0.30 36.88 -7.75
N PHE A 635 -0.28 35.81 -6.93
CA PHE A 635 0.86 35.47 -6.08
C PHE A 635 1.49 34.17 -6.58
N ALA A 636 2.82 34.12 -6.51
CA ALA A 636 3.60 32.93 -6.71
C ALA A 636 3.88 32.30 -5.35
N ARG A 637 3.44 31.07 -5.19
CA ARG A 637 3.82 30.19 -4.07
C ARG A 637 4.98 29.33 -4.54
N VAL A 638 6.16 29.57 -3.99
CA VAL A 638 7.34 28.75 -4.21
C VAL A 638 7.42 27.75 -3.10
N GLU A 639 7.27 26.48 -3.42
CA GLU A 639 7.37 25.36 -2.48
C GLU A 639 8.73 24.70 -2.63
N ARG A 640 9.44 24.58 -1.51
CA ARG A 640 10.63 23.74 -1.40
C ARG A 640 10.19 22.35 -0.94
N ARG A 641 10.49 21.34 -1.70
CA ARG A 641 10.04 19.97 -1.50
C ARG A 641 11.21 19.00 -1.33
N PHE A 642 10.96 17.99 -0.51
CA PHE A 642 11.73 16.75 -0.50
C PHE A 642 10.80 15.65 -1.03
N ARG A 643 11.14 15.07 -2.18
CA ARG A 643 10.21 14.22 -2.95
C ARG A 643 8.90 14.99 -3.22
N ASP A 644 7.77 14.47 -2.75
CA ASP A 644 6.46 15.11 -2.83
C ASP A 644 6.09 15.92 -1.57
N LEU A 645 6.89 15.82 -0.52
CA LEU A 645 6.64 16.48 0.78
C LEU A 645 7.05 17.95 0.74
N VAL A 646 6.11 18.85 1.00
CA VAL A 646 6.40 20.29 1.12
C VAL A 646 7.09 20.57 2.44
N LEU A 647 8.36 20.93 2.38
CA LEU A 647 9.14 21.29 3.57
C LEU A 647 8.91 22.75 3.97
N ASP A 648 8.81 23.62 2.98
CA ASP A 648 8.66 25.06 3.21
C ASP A 648 7.96 25.69 2.01
N HIS A 649 7.30 26.82 2.24
CA HIS A 649 6.73 27.60 1.15
C HIS A 649 6.89 29.10 1.44
N ALA A 650 7.17 29.84 0.41
CA ALA A 650 7.18 31.29 0.43
C ALA A 650 6.14 31.82 -0.57
N GLU A 651 5.31 32.74 -0.14
CA GLU A 651 4.43 33.49 -1.05
C GLU A 651 5.10 34.82 -1.39
N ARG A 652 5.13 35.14 -2.68
CA ARG A 652 5.59 36.43 -3.19
C ARG A 652 4.69 36.87 -4.31
N GLU A 653 4.69 38.16 -4.63
CA GLU A 653 4.01 38.65 -5.81
C GLU A 653 4.54 37.93 -7.06
N ALA A 654 3.62 37.46 -7.89
CA ALA A 654 3.99 36.78 -9.12
C ALA A 654 4.62 37.79 -10.10
N GLY A 655 5.64 37.35 -10.79
CA GLY A 655 6.09 38.06 -12.01
C GLY A 655 5.20 37.75 -13.21
N PRO A 656 5.33 38.53 -14.31
CA PRO A 656 4.63 38.25 -15.56
C PRO A 656 4.89 36.81 -16.04
N SER A 657 3.83 36.06 -16.31
CA SER A 657 3.89 34.69 -16.83
C SER A 657 2.59 34.35 -17.55
N ASP A 658 2.63 33.35 -18.43
CA ASP A 658 1.44 32.87 -19.14
C ASP A 658 0.39 32.32 -18.17
N GLU A 659 0.82 31.70 -17.07
CA GLU A 659 -0.07 31.15 -16.05
C GLU A 659 -0.77 32.25 -15.26
N ALA A 660 -0.06 33.36 -14.91
CA ALA A 660 -0.65 34.52 -14.27
C ALA A 660 -1.66 35.21 -15.21
N SER A 661 -1.30 35.34 -16.46
CA SER A 661 -2.18 35.91 -17.51
C SER A 661 -3.47 35.11 -17.67
N ARG A 662 -3.36 33.75 -17.67
CA ARG A 662 -4.51 32.85 -17.76
C ARG A 662 -5.45 32.99 -16.57
N LEU A 663 -4.92 33.04 -15.35
CA LEU A 663 -5.73 33.21 -14.14
C LEU A 663 -6.53 34.52 -14.17
N LEU A 664 -5.90 35.61 -14.60
CA LEU A 664 -6.59 36.90 -14.75
C LEU A 664 -7.63 36.86 -15.86
N ALA A 665 -7.35 36.16 -16.97
CA ALA A 665 -8.32 35.97 -18.05
C ALA A 665 -9.55 35.16 -17.59
N GLU A 666 -9.35 34.10 -16.79
CA GLU A 666 -10.43 33.31 -16.20
C GLU A 666 -11.31 34.16 -15.26
N GLU A 667 -10.72 35.03 -14.45
CA GLU A 667 -11.46 35.97 -13.60
C GLU A 667 -12.26 36.97 -14.44
N ALA A 668 -11.70 37.48 -15.55
CA ALA A 668 -12.40 38.38 -16.44
C ALA A 668 -13.54 37.69 -17.21
N LEU A 669 -13.30 36.50 -17.73
CA LEU A 669 -14.31 35.70 -18.45
C LEU A 669 -15.46 35.26 -17.54
N SER A 670 -15.18 34.95 -16.26
CA SER A 670 -16.22 34.64 -15.28
C SER A 670 -17.00 35.84 -14.77
N GLY A 671 -16.64 37.05 -15.16
CA GLY A 671 -17.29 38.31 -14.73
C GLY A 671 -16.91 38.79 -13.32
N ARG A 672 -15.96 38.08 -12.64
CA ARG A 672 -15.45 38.53 -11.33
C ARG A 672 -14.44 39.67 -11.43
N LEU A 673 -13.80 39.81 -12.58
CA LEU A 673 -12.95 40.94 -12.93
C LEU A 673 -13.64 41.77 -14.03
N GLU A 674 -14.16 42.93 -13.67
CA GLU A 674 -14.75 43.85 -14.62
C GLU A 674 -13.69 44.57 -15.45
N LEU A 675 -13.89 44.59 -16.78
CA LEU A 675 -13.07 45.34 -17.74
C LEU A 675 -13.70 46.71 -17.96
N GLU A 676 -13.33 47.70 -17.16
CA GLU A 676 -13.89 49.08 -17.20
C GLU A 676 -13.84 49.74 -18.57
N LYS A 677 -12.86 49.36 -19.38
CA LYS A 677 -12.69 49.92 -20.75
C LYS A 677 -13.41 49.11 -21.83
N TRP A 678 -14.16 48.07 -21.42
CA TRP A 678 -15.11 47.39 -22.33
C TRP A 678 -16.44 48.11 -22.31
N ASP A 679 -16.42 49.32 -22.90
CA ASP A 679 -17.52 50.28 -22.87
C ASP A 679 -18.46 50.16 -24.10
N GLU A 680 -19.45 51.05 -24.16
CA GLU A 680 -20.40 51.12 -25.28
C GLU A 680 -19.73 51.39 -26.63
N GLN A 681 -18.58 52.05 -26.67
CA GLN A 681 -17.80 52.22 -27.89
C GLN A 681 -17.29 50.87 -28.43
N VAL A 682 -16.73 50.03 -27.57
CA VAL A 682 -16.29 48.68 -27.91
C VAL A 682 -17.47 47.82 -28.33
N ALA A 683 -18.56 47.83 -27.57
CA ALA A 683 -19.75 47.03 -27.86
C ALA A 683 -20.38 47.46 -29.19
N GLY A 684 -20.51 48.78 -29.43
CA GLY A 684 -21.05 49.30 -30.67
C GLY A 684 -20.19 48.95 -31.88
N TRP A 685 -18.85 48.96 -31.73
CA TRP A 685 -17.96 48.55 -32.81
C TRP A 685 -18.10 47.05 -33.12
N ILE A 686 -18.19 46.21 -32.11
CA ILE A 686 -18.41 44.77 -32.25
C ILE A 686 -19.72 44.48 -32.99
N ARG A 687 -20.82 45.17 -32.62
CA ARG A 687 -22.11 45.04 -33.31
C ARG A 687 -22.00 45.42 -34.79
N ARG A 688 -21.23 46.47 -35.12
CA ARG A 688 -20.98 46.90 -36.53
C ARG A 688 -20.21 45.81 -37.31
N VAL A 689 -19.16 45.23 -36.70
CA VAL A 689 -18.37 44.17 -37.33
C VAL A 689 -19.24 42.96 -37.59
N ASN A 690 -20.01 42.51 -36.61
CA ASN A 690 -20.91 41.36 -36.75
C ASN A 690 -22.03 41.63 -37.78
N PHE A 691 -22.54 42.87 -37.85
CA PHE A 691 -23.48 43.27 -38.86
C PHE A 691 -22.88 43.20 -40.27
N LEU A 692 -21.64 43.67 -40.44
CA LEU A 692 -20.92 43.61 -41.73
C LEU A 692 -20.65 42.15 -42.12
N ALA A 693 -20.18 41.31 -41.19
CA ALA A 693 -19.92 39.90 -41.41
C ALA A 693 -21.18 39.16 -41.89
N ARG A 694 -22.36 39.48 -41.28
CA ARG A 694 -23.66 38.87 -41.62
C ARG A 694 -24.14 39.26 -42.99
N HIS A 695 -24.02 40.54 -43.38
CA HIS A 695 -24.67 41.06 -44.58
C HIS A 695 -23.74 41.18 -45.80
N CYS A 696 -22.45 41.07 -45.61
CA CYS A 696 -21.41 41.15 -46.64
C CYS A 696 -20.39 39.97 -46.45
N PRO A 697 -20.80 38.70 -46.53
CA PRO A 697 -19.93 37.56 -46.27
C PRO A 697 -18.75 37.45 -47.27
N GLU A 698 -18.87 38.07 -48.44
CA GLU A 698 -17.81 38.14 -49.44
C GLU A 698 -16.56 38.91 -48.98
N LEU A 699 -16.68 39.77 -47.97
CA LEU A 699 -15.55 40.47 -47.38
C LEU A 699 -14.72 39.63 -46.41
N GLY A 700 -15.16 38.42 -46.10
CA GLY A 700 -14.47 37.51 -45.21
C GLY A 700 -14.19 38.05 -43.81
N VAL A 701 -15.05 39.00 -43.31
CA VAL A 701 -14.92 39.55 -41.97
C VAL A 701 -15.25 38.50 -40.93
N PRO A 702 -14.34 38.23 -39.99
CA PRO A 702 -14.62 37.24 -38.94
C PRO A 702 -15.69 37.73 -37.97
N VAL A 703 -16.60 36.85 -37.61
CA VAL A 703 -17.63 37.16 -36.59
C VAL A 703 -16.95 37.27 -35.21
N PHE A 704 -17.29 38.30 -34.47
CA PHE A 704 -16.86 38.48 -33.10
C PHE A 704 -17.85 37.76 -32.19
N ASP A 705 -17.56 36.49 -31.91
CA ASP A 705 -18.34 35.61 -31.05
C ASP A 705 -17.70 35.44 -29.65
N GLU A 706 -18.18 34.50 -28.85
CA GLU A 706 -17.64 34.18 -27.51
C GLU A 706 -16.18 33.71 -27.57
N ALA A 707 -15.79 32.98 -28.61
CA ALA A 707 -14.41 32.54 -28.81
C ALA A 707 -13.48 33.74 -29.09
N ALA A 708 -13.93 34.67 -29.96
CA ALA A 708 -13.24 35.91 -30.24
C ALA A 708 -13.08 36.78 -28.98
N ARG A 709 -14.15 36.87 -28.18
CA ARG A 709 -14.15 37.59 -26.91
C ARG A 709 -13.11 37.00 -25.96
N ARG A 710 -13.05 35.68 -25.86
CA ARG A 710 -12.04 34.96 -25.04
C ARG A 710 -10.64 35.32 -25.49
N MET A 711 -10.34 35.25 -26.77
CA MET A 711 -9.01 35.56 -27.31
C MET A 711 -8.59 37.01 -27.00
N VAL A 712 -9.49 37.96 -27.16
CA VAL A 712 -9.23 39.37 -26.83
C VAL A 712 -8.99 39.56 -25.34
N ILE A 713 -9.73 38.86 -24.47
CA ILE A 713 -9.54 38.95 -23.04
C ILE A 713 -8.19 38.28 -22.62
N GLU A 714 -7.83 37.15 -23.20
CA GLU A 714 -6.54 36.51 -22.99
C GLU A 714 -5.38 37.43 -23.42
N GLU A 715 -5.50 38.09 -24.55
CA GLU A 715 -4.51 39.07 -25.01
C GLU A 715 -4.43 40.30 -24.09
N LEU A 716 -5.57 40.81 -23.63
CA LEU A 716 -5.62 41.89 -22.65
C LEU A 716 -5.00 41.52 -21.30
N CYS A 717 -5.04 40.23 -20.93
CA CYS A 717 -4.43 39.78 -19.71
C CYS A 717 -2.94 39.41 -19.87
N SER A 718 -2.44 39.31 -21.09
CA SER A 718 -1.04 38.91 -21.36
C SER A 718 -0.02 39.80 -20.62
N GLY A 719 0.87 39.16 -19.84
CA GLY A 719 1.90 39.84 -19.06
C GLY A 719 1.41 40.63 -17.85
N ALA A 720 0.10 40.61 -17.52
CA ALA A 720 -0.45 41.23 -16.34
C ALA A 720 -0.28 40.34 -15.11
N VAL A 721 -0.13 40.96 -13.93
CA VAL A 721 -0.03 40.26 -12.64
C VAL A 721 -1.10 40.73 -11.64
N SER A 722 -1.89 41.71 -11.99
CA SER A 722 -2.93 42.24 -11.11
C SER A 722 -4.19 42.63 -11.87
N ALA A 723 -5.32 42.57 -11.20
CA ALA A 723 -6.61 43.01 -11.71
C ALA A 723 -6.59 44.49 -12.10
N ARG A 724 -5.83 45.32 -11.37
CA ARG A 724 -5.69 46.75 -11.66
C ARG A 724 -5.04 47.00 -13.03
N GLU A 725 -3.96 46.29 -13.34
CA GLU A 725 -3.29 46.40 -14.63
C GLU A 725 -4.23 46.06 -15.80
N VAL A 726 -5.04 44.99 -15.65
CA VAL A 726 -6.00 44.56 -16.68
C VAL A 726 -7.13 45.59 -16.85
N ARG A 727 -7.66 46.14 -15.75
CA ARG A 727 -8.74 47.13 -15.76
C ARG A 727 -8.35 48.45 -16.46
N GLU A 728 -7.08 48.87 -16.28
CA GLU A 728 -6.55 50.11 -16.83
C GLU A 728 -6.17 49.96 -18.32
N ARG A 729 -6.04 48.75 -18.84
CA ARG A 729 -5.69 48.51 -20.26
C ARG A 729 -6.78 48.95 -21.21
N PRO A 730 -6.41 49.69 -22.31
CA PRO A 730 -7.37 50.08 -23.31
C PRO A 730 -7.84 48.85 -24.11
N VAL A 731 -9.13 48.58 -24.10
CA VAL A 731 -9.74 47.40 -24.79
C VAL A 731 -9.90 47.69 -26.29
N PHE A 732 -10.29 48.92 -26.67
CA PHE A 732 -10.62 49.23 -28.05
C PHE A 732 -9.50 48.96 -29.07
N PRO A 733 -8.19 49.25 -28.81
CA PRO A 733 -7.12 48.95 -29.73
C PRO A 733 -6.99 47.43 -30.03
N THR A 734 -7.11 46.59 -28.99
CA THR A 734 -7.04 45.14 -29.12
C THR A 734 -8.23 44.60 -29.93
N VAL A 735 -9.45 45.05 -29.60
CA VAL A 735 -10.65 44.66 -30.34
C VAL A 735 -10.59 45.12 -31.78
N ARG A 736 -10.09 46.34 -32.06
CA ARG A 736 -9.93 46.87 -33.41
C ARG A 736 -8.95 46.05 -34.26
N GLY A 737 -7.94 45.42 -33.63
CA GLY A 737 -7.03 44.51 -34.31
C GLY A 737 -7.64 43.16 -34.75
N TRP A 738 -8.93 42.94 -34.44
CA TRP A 738 -9.67 41.72 -34.84
C TRP A 738 -9.85 41.62 -36.37
N ILE A 739 -9.95 42.74 -37.07
CA ILE A 739 -10.13 42.81 -38.51
C ILE A 739 -8.93 43.49 -39.17
N THR A 740 -8.68 43.13 -40.44
CA THR A 740 -7.61 43.76 -41.23
C THR A 740 -7.90 45.20 -41.53
N HIS A 741 -6.88 45.98 -41.96
CA HIS A 741 -7.03 47.37 -42.35
C HIS A 741 -8.05 47.55 -43.49
N GLU A 742 -8.04 46.67 -44.49
CA GLU A 742 -9.00 46.69 -45.60
C GLU A 742 -10.42 46.45 -45.13
N GLN A 743 -10.61 45.47 -44.21
CA GLN A 743 -11.92 45.22 -43.59
C GLN A 743 -12.41 46.39 -42.75
N ALA A 744 -11.50 47.07 -42.07
CA ALA A 744 -11.83 48.26 -41.27
C ALA A 744 -12.28 49.42 -42.21
N MET A 745 -11.63 49.61 -43.34
CA MET A 745 -12.08 50.61 -44.37
C MET A 745 -13.45 50.23 -44.95
N ALA A 746 -13.66 48.94 -45.22
CA ALA A 746 -14.97 48.45 -45.65
C ALA A 746 -16.07 48.67 -44.57
N LEU A 747 -15.73 48.48 -43.27
CA LEU A 747 -16.64 48.74 -42.16
C LEU A 747 -17.10 50.18 -42.12
N GLU A 748 -16.17 51.11 -42.26
CA GLU A 748 -16.53 52.56 -42.29
C GLU A 748 -17.38 52.94 -43.50
N SER A 749 -17.13 52.32 -44.66
CA SER A 749 -17.90 52.63 -45.92
C SER A 749 -19.26 51.95 -45.93
N PHE A 750 -19.34 50.67 -45.48
CA PHE A 750 -20.56 49.82 -45.66
C PHE A 750 -21.48 49.89 -44.43
N CYS A 751 -20.94 50.12 -43.28
CA CYS A 751 -21.66 50.24 -42.03
C CYS A 751 -21.31 51.54 -41.29
N PRO A 752 -21.61 52.71 -41.86
CA PRO A 752 -21.21 53.95 -41.26
C PRO A 752 -21.87 54.16 -39.89
N GLU A 753 -21.19 54.87 -38.99
CA GLU A 753 -21.75 55.18 -37.67
C GLU A 753 -22.86 56.23 -37.74
N LYS A 754 -22.86 57.04 -38.80
CA LYS A 754 -23.79 58.21 -38.95
C LYS A 754 -24.31 58.33 -40.37
N ILE A 755 -25.53 58.76 -40.48
CA ILE A 755 -26.15 59.05 -41.76
C ILE A 755 -26.59 60.55 -41.79
N VAL A 756 -26.37 61.17 -42.94
CA VAL A 756 -26.79 62.58 -43.13
C VAL A 756 -28.24 62.65 -43.52
N LEU A 757 -29.03 63.29 -42.68
CA LEU A 757 -30.40 63.63 -42.96
C LEU A 757 -30.48 65.15 -43.36
N PRO A 758 -31.04 65.48 -44.49
CA PRO A 758 -30.96 66.85 -45.05
C PRO A 758 -31.45 68.00 -44.11
N ARG A 759 -32.37 67.66 -43.22
CA ARG A 759 -32.98 68.61 -42.27
C ARG A 759 -32.46 68.50 -40.85
N LYS A 760 -31.52 67.62 -40.62
CA LYS A 760 -30.88 67.45 -39.27
C LYS A 760 -29.58 68.25 -39.25
N LYS A 761 -29.40 69.09 -38.22
CA LYS A 761 -28.19 69.91 -38.09
C LYS A 761 -26.87 69.07 -37.98
N HIS A 762 -26.97 67.93 -37.41
CA HIS A 762 -25.87 67.00 -37.27
C HIS A 762 -26.24 65.62 -37.85
N PRO A 763 -25.31 64.82 -38.41
CA PRO A 763 -25.63 63.51 -38.91
C PRO A 763 -26.28 62.64 -37.81
N ALA A 764 -27.34 61.89 -38.20
CA ALA A 764 -27.99 60.93 -37.27
C ALA A 764 -27.14 59.75 -37.05
N ARG A 765 -27.00 59.29 -35.78
CA ARG A 765 -26.27 58.06 -35.43
C ARG A 765 -27.08 56.84 -35.89
N ILE A 766 -26.42 55.89 -36.49
CA ILE A 766 -26.98 54.60 -36.76
C ILE A 766 -26.56 53.66 -35.59
N GLU A 767 -27.51 53.00 -34.97
CA GLU A 767 -27.32 52.01 -33.98
C GLU A 767 -27.46 50.63 -34.64
N TYR A 768 -26.40 49.81 -34.53
CA TYR A 768 -26.39 48.40 -34.95
C TYR A 768 -26.78 47.53 -33.80
N THR A 769 -27.86 46.77 -33.92
CA THR A 769 -28.37 45.91 -32.84
C THR A 769 -27.77 44.51 -32.87
N GLU A 770 -27.90 43.77 -31.79
CA GLU A 770 -27.49 42.37 -31.73
C GLU A 770 -28.31 41.47 -32.65
N ASP A 771 -29.59 41.83 -32.89
CA ASP A 771 -30.50 41.14 -33.80
C ASP A 771 -30.11 41.35 -35.28
N GLY A 772 -29.17 42.21 -35.57
CA GLY A 772 -28.68 42.50 -36.91
C GLY A 772 -29.53 43.49 -37.67
N GLU A 773 -30.11 44.48 -37.01
CA GLU A 773 -30.77 45.67 -37.59
C GLU A 773 -29.83 46.88 -37.50
N ALA A 774 -29.92 47.75 -38.52
CA ALA A 774 -29.34 49.07 -38.49
C ALA A 774 -30.48 50.07 -38.22
N VAL A 775 -30.47 50.73 -37.07
CA VAL A 775 -31.57 51.55 -36.59
C VAL A 775 -31.15 53.03 -36.56
N VAL A 776 -31.99 53.89 -37.06
CA VAL A 776 -31.81 55.37 -36.96
C VAL A 776 -33.04 55.99 -36.31
N GLU A 777 -32.80 56.88 -35.37
CA GLU A 777 -33.88 57.70 -34.78
C GLU A 777 -33.90 59.09 -35.35
N ALA A 778 -35.08 59.48 -35.85
CA ALA A 778 -35.29 60.80 -36.37
C ALA A 778 -36.73 61.23 -36.16
N THR A 779 -36.93 62.57 -35.97
CA THR A 779 -38.26 63.12 -35.91
C THR A 779 -38.88 63.18 -37.30
N VAL A 780 -40.20 63.19 -37.38
CA VAL A 780 -40.93 63.28 -38.65
C VAL A 780 -40.38 64.41 -39.49
N GLN A 781 -40.07 65.55 -38.86
CA GLN A 781 -39.59 66.79 -39.56
C GLN A 781 -38.18 66.62 -40.13
N GLU A 782 -37.31 65.80 -39.44
CA GLU A 782 -35.96 65.57 -39.93
C GLU A 782 -35.93 64.53 -41.08
N LEU A 783 -37.03 63.80 -41.29
CA LEU A 783 -37.17 62.79 -42.36
C LEU A 783 -37.82 63.39 -43.66
N TYR A 784 -38.33 64.62 -43.63
CA TYR A 784 -38.84 65.25 -44.86
C TYR A 784 -37.75 65.40 -45.94
N ASP A 785 -38.09 65.09 -47.16
CA ASP A 785 -37.23 65.17 -48.33
C ASP A 785 -36.10 64.09 -48.31
N VAL A 786 -36.25 63.07 -47.49
CA VAL A 786 -35.33 61.91 -47.45
C VAL A 786 -35.95 60.75 -48.27
N PRO A 787 -35.41 60.42 -49.45
CA PRO A 787 -35.89 59.28 -50.21
C PRO A 787 -35.50 58.01 -49.48
N GLY A 788 -36.39 56.98 -49.43
CA GLY A 788 -36.15 55.73 -48.79
C GLY A 788 -34.88 54.96 -49.30
N SER A 789 -34.51 55.23 -50.55
CA SER A 789 -33.30 54.68 -51.17
C SER A 789 -31.98 55.18 -50.50
N ARG A 790 -32.00 56.34 -49.81
CA ARG A 790 -30.84 56.82 -49.03
C ARG A 790 -30.66 56.20 -47.66
N LEU A 791 -31.71 55.58 -47.15
CA LEU A 791 -31.68 54.94 -45.82
C LEU A 791 -31.33 53.40 -45.93
N ARG A 792 -30.18 53.16 -46.52
CA ARG A 792 -29.65 51.77 -46.67
C ARG A 792 -28.14 51.76 -46.36
N VAL A 793 -27.71 50.65 -45.81
CA VAL A 793 -26.30 50.35 -45.50
C VAL A 793 -25.83 49.16 -46.34
N CYS A 794 -24.61 48.75 -46.20
CA CYS A 794 -24.01 47.67 -46.98
C CYS A 794 -24.18 47.82 -48.48
N GLN A 795 -23.76 48.99 -48.99
CA GLN A 795 -23.91 49.35 -50.43
C GLN A 795 -25.35 49.20 -50.95
N GLY A 796 -26.30 49.59 -50.12
CA GLY A 796 -27.71 49.54 -50.49
C GLY A 796 -28.40 48.19 -50.34
N ARG A 797 -27.72 47.14 -49.76
CA ARG A 797 -28.34 45.84 -49.59
C ARG A 797 -29.31 45.79 -48.40
N VAL A 798 -29.00 46.48 -47.31
CA VAL A 798 -29.79 46.40 -46.09
C VAL A 798 -30.49 47.70 -45.81
N PRO A 799 -31.84 47.74 -45.67
CA PRO A 799 -32.58 48.91 -45.29
C PRO A 799 -32.27 49.28 -43.82
N VAL A 800 -32.18 50.58 -43.54
CA VAL A 800 -32.11 51.09 -42.17
C VAL A 800 -33.53 51.17 -41.60
N VAL A 801 -33.69 50.59 -40.40
CA VAL A 801 -34.94 50.73 -39.64
C VAL A 801 -35.03 52.10 -39.08
N VAL A 802 -36.04 52.84 -39.52
CA VAL A 802 -36.25 54.19 -39.03
C VAL A 802 -37.24 54.19 -37.88
N CYS A 803 -36.77 54.62 -36.72
CA CYS A 803 -37.62 54.93 -35.58
C CYS A 803 -38.11 56.33 -35.69
N ILE A 804 -39.32 56.45 -36.23
CA ILE A 804 -39.97 57.78 -36.48
C ILE A 804 -40.44 58.31 -35.15
N GLN A 805 -39.89 59.49 -34.78
CA GLN A 805 -40.19 60.15 -33.52
C GLN A 805 -41.08 61.35 -33.66
N SER A 806 -41.87 61.63 -32.61
CA SER A 806 -42.54 62.90 -32.41
C SER A 806 -41.53 64.01 -32.18
N PRO A 807 -41.89 65.28 -32.25
CA PRO A 807 -41.03 66.43 -31.91
C PRO A 807 -40.42 66.37 -30.51
N ALA A 808 -41.08 65.64 -29.54
CA ALA A 808 -40.57 65.40 -28.21
C ALA A 808 -39.73 64.08 -28.12
N ARG A 809 -39.29 63.57 -29.24
CA ARG A 809 -38.41 62.38 -29.37
C ARG A 809 -39.01 61.07 -28.79
N ARG A 810 -40.33 60.92 -28.88
CA ARG A 810 -41.01 59.67 -28.55
C ARG A 810 -41.28 58.89 -29.82
N THR A 811 -40.84 57.66 -29.90
CA THR A 811 -41.07 56.75 -31.02
C THR A 811 -42.55 56.57 -31.28
N GLN A 812 -42.97 56.84 -32.50
CA GLN A 812 -44.37 56.67 -32.96
C GLN A 812 -44.55 55.45 -33.83
N GLN A 813 -43.56 55.20 -34.71
CA GLN A 813 -43.59 54.06 -35.59
C GLN A 813 -42.16 53.64 -35.95
N ARG A 814 -41.97 52.35 -36.18
CA ARG A 814 -40.73 51.77 -36.76
C ARG A 814 -41.07 51.32 -38.20
N THR A 815 -40.18 51.64 -39.13
CA THR A 815 -40.34 51.23 -40.51
C THR A 815 -39.02 51.03 -41.21
N THR A 816 -38.93 50.02 -42.09
CA THR A 816 -37.83 49.78 -43.04
C THR A 816 -38.10 50.44 -44.41
N ASP A 817 -39.34 50.86 -44.65
CA ASP A 817 -39.76 51.51 -45.90
C ASP A 817 -40.37 52.90 -45.55
N LEU A 818 -39.52 53.95 -45.68
CA LEU A 818 -39.95 55.35 -45.45
C LEU A 818 -40.91 55.84 -46.52
N ASP A 819 -40.78 55.36 -47.74
CA ASP A 819 -41.67 55.78 -48.85
C ASP A 819 -43.08 55.26 -48.65
N ALA A 820 -43.19 53.99 -48.17
CA ALA A 820 -44.49 53.41 -47.79
C ALA A 820 -45.08 54.14 -46.55
N PHE A 821 -44.25 54.56 -45.57
CA PHE A 821 -44.74 55.42 -44.46
C PHE A 821 -45.38 56.71 -44.95
N TRP A 822 -44.71 57.40 -45.84
CA TRP A 822 -45.26 58.69 -46.39
C TRP A 822 -46.57 58.48 -47.11
N LYS A 823 -46.71 57.42 -47.89
CA LYS A 823 -47.91 57.09 -48.67
C LYS A 823 -49.06 56.52 -47.84
N GLY A 824 -48.77 55.92 -46.68
CA GLY A 824 -49.74 55.18 -45.88
C GLY A 824 -49.99 55.76 -44.51
N SER A 825 -49.19 55.40 -43.51
CA SER A 825 -49.40 55.72 -42.08
C SER A 825 -49.12 57.11 -41.66
N TYR A 826 -48.44 57.92 -42.49
CA TYR A 826 -48.07 59.30 -42.17
C TYR A 826 -49.30 60.19 -41.86
N GLU A 827 -50.38 60.10 -42.60
CA GLU A 827 -51.57 60.97 -42.38
C GLU A 827 -52.21 60.66 -40.98
N ALA A 828 -52.17 59.44 -40.56
CA ALA A 828 -52.63 59.04 -39.20
C ALA A 828 -51.71 59.64 -38.13
N VAL A 829 -50.39 59.51 -38.28
CA VAL A 829 -49.37 60.07 -37.35
C VAL A 829 -49.40 61.56 -37.32
N LYS A 830 -49.59 62.22 -38.47
CA LYS A 830 -49.76 63.68 -38.63
C LYS A 830 -50.99 64.14 -37.86
N LYS A 831 -52.13 63.47 -38.05
CA LYS A 831 -53.41 63.84 -37.38
C LYS A 831 -53.26 63.76 -35.86
N GLU A 832 -52.60 62.74 -35.35
CA GLU A 832 -52.36 62.58 -33.90
C GLU A 832 -51.38 63.67 -33.40
N LEU A 833 -50.26 63.86 -34.05
CA LEU A 833 -49.17 64.69 -33.54
C LEU A 833 -49.40 66.16 -33.77
N LYS A 834 -50.04 66.56 -34.86
CA LYS A 834 -50.36 68.01 -35.19
C LYS A 834 -51.17 68.65 -34.04
N GLY A 835 -52.09 67.90 -33.45
CA GLY A 835 -52.86 68.43 -32.28
C GLY A 835 -51.98 68.69 -31.07
N ARG A 836 -50.94 67.86 -30.84
CA ARG A 836 -50.01 67.95 -29.69
C ARG A 836 -48.85 68.94 -29.92
N TYR A 837 -48.44 69.11 -31.22
CA TYR A 837 -47.26 69.89 -31.58
C TYR A 837 -47.62 70.92 -32.75
N PRO A 838 -48.55 71.80 -32.60
CA PRO A 838 -49.03 72.67 -33.67
C PRO A 838 -47.99 73.66 -34.22
N ARG A 839 -46.89 73.92 -33.48
CA ARG A 839 -45.80 74.84 -33.90
C ARG A 839 -44.78 74.20 -34.81
N HIS A 840 -44.85 72.94 -35.06
CA HIS A 840 -43.91 72.19 -35.96
C HIS A 840 -44.48 72.13 -37.36
N GLU A 841 -43.60 71.99 -38.36
CA GLU A 841 -44.00 71.79 -39.74
C GLU A 841 -44.68 70.45 -39.97
N TRP A 842 -45.86 70.41 -40.52
CA TRP A 842 -46.62 69.20 -40.89
C TRP A 842 -47.03 69.28 -42.34
N ARG A 843 -46.43 68.57 -43.26
CA ARG A 843 -46.64 68.52 -44.70
C ARG A 843 -47.81 67.70 -45.11
#